data_173da3748ca35431afb4b6d0f1e3ccec
#
_entry.id   173da3748ca35431afb4b6d0f1e3ccec
#
_cell.length_a   1.000
_cell.length_b   1.000
_cell.length_c   1.000
_cell.angle_alpha   90.00
_cell.angle_beta   90.00
_cell.angle_gamma   90.00
#
_symmetry.space_group_name_H-M   'P 1'
#
loop_
_entity.id
_entity.type
_entity.pdbx_description
1 polymer ?
#
loop_
_entity_poly.entity_id
_entity_poly.type
_entity_poly.pdbx_seq_one_letter_code
_entity_poly.pdbx_strand_id
1 'polypeptide(L)'
;MKRMILAISIVGIILSYMALGETHVQANYENNPPQSIKLDNIFTTPAGSDSTVVQNGATKKSYVQLTPDKGNNKNGAIWSTENNTLDLTKDFESSMYVYFGGMFDNAADGMAFVMQNDKDRGNKIIKGSGAQMGVWASDVHYGPFDGIQNSFAVEFDSHYNDGFDWNVGWKIGDHLAWGFPGQESTYKDKGEGNRILNHNNVQSIQQMSNDRWHSFNVKWNAATKVLQYSYGDIKDKVGDETPVVLPVVSVKIDPQTIFGGTDVVWGFTGSTGSSTENNQVAFAKVPGLVNEEATETVTNSSGDVVAGKDVTGKKVSLGDNLHYKVGSKYTSGKQDWENILADFKLDGDVTYKPGTLKVVKKAQDGTEKTTSLPDSSWSNKALSKVNLGKLGTYTTDANSSAYITFDVTADKVGMVKQSEAALNGDNYLTKTNALSYEISQNKAPTINLADAGKSVDVTEGDAYKFNGTWKDVDSDTANLSYSVDGGSAVSFASDVKNDPKGQNHNYSSTVSATSLPLGTHKVSVYAVDSDGAKSNVETVTINVATAGLLQFVNIPTTTSYGSIEIPAGKESVDISRGNDWDVRVKDTRKTGSHWHVDLTLTEPFTTGKGTANEHVLKEALVYKTGTSQTEFTVGTAVKVYDKTTVNGDDVPIKWADDQGVLMVAHSADYKGAYAAKLNWALVDAP
;
A
#
# COMPACT_ATOMS: atom_id res chain seq x y z
N MET A 1 30.90 69.17 18.05
CA MET A 1 31.55 67.85 18.07
C MET A 1 30.57 66.66 18.25
N LYS A 2 29.48 66.75 19.02
CA LYS A 2 28.54 65.59 19.21
C LYS A 2 27.66 65.21 17.99
N ARG A 3 27.45 66.12 17.00
CA ARG A 3 26.61 65.83 15.81
C ARG A 3 27.42 65.23 14.64
N MET A 4 28.76 65.34 14.67
CA MET A 4 29.60 64.77 13.58
C MET A 4 29.98 63.31 13.85
N ILE A 5 29.98 62.85 15.10
CA ILE A 5 30.28 61.47 15.49
C ILE A 5 29.06 60.54 15.18
N LEU A 6 27.84 61.06 15.21
CA LEU A 6 26.63 60.27 14.92
C LEU A 6 26.44 60.00 13.40
N ALA A 7 26.92 60.93 12.56
CA ALA A 7 26.85 60.78 11.09
C ALA A 7 27.85 59.75 10.56
N ILE A 8 29.03 59.64 11.19
CA ILE A 8 30.06 58.66 10.82
C ILE A 8 29.66 57.21 11.25
N SER A 9 28.96 57.06 12.37
CA SER A 9 28.48 55.75 12.84
C SER A 9 27.35 55.21 11.98
N ILE A 10 26.46 56.07 11.41
CA ILE A 10 25.37 55.66 10.53
C ILE A 10 25.88 55.29 9.15
N VAL A 11 26.88 56.00 8.63
CA VAL A 11 27.51 55.67 7.34
C VAL A 11 28.34 54.38 7.44
N GLY A 12 28.98 54.11 8.59
CA GLY A 12 29.70 52.84 8.82
C GLY A 12 28.76 51.62 8.92
N ILE A 13 27.57 51.80 9.46
CA ILE A 13 26.56 50.71 9.54
C ILE A 13 25.90 50.49 8.17
N ILE A 14 25.66 51.53 7.38
CA ILE A 14 25.11 51.37 6.01
C ILE A 14 26.13 50.77 5.06
N LEU A 15 27.43 51.05 5.22
CA LEU A 15 28.50 50.45 4.40
C LEU A 15 28.82 49.00 4.83
N SER A 16 28.57 48.62 6.07
CA SER A 16 28.67 47.20 6.48
C SER A 16 27.49 46.34 6.04
N TYR A 17 26.32 46.94 5.79
CA TYR A 17 25.17 46.22 5.19
C TYR A 17 25.25 46.04 3.68
N MET A 18 26.04 46.87 2.99
CA MET A 18 26.27 46.71 1.54
C MET A 18 27.43 45.78 1.16
N ALA A 19 28.16 45.23 2.15
CA ALA A 19 29.27 44.31 1.91
C ALA A 19 28.97 42.84 2.23
N LEU A 20 27.79 42.52 2.72
CA LEU A 20 27.23 41.18 2.68
C LEU A 20 26.50 41.04 1.36
N GLY A 21 27.24 40.94 0.25
CA GLY A 21 26.69 40.39 -0.98
C GLY A 21 26.11 39.03 -0.62
N GLU A 22 24.80 38.91 -0.67
CA GLU A 22 24.15 37.62 -0.74
C GLU A 22 24.81 36.94 -1.97
N THR A 23 25.71 36.03 -1.71
CA THR A 23 26.07 35.03 -2.70
C THR A 23 24.77 34.20 -2.85
N HIS A 24 23.91 34.60 -3.76
CA HIS A 24 22.89 33.73 -4.30
C HIS A 24 23.71 32.58 -4.95
N VAL A 25 23.85 31.50 -4.21
CA VAL A 25 24.22 30.23 -4.81
C VAL A 25 23.03 29.92 -5.72
N GLN A 26 23.17 30.24 -6.99
CA GLN A 26 22.21 29.89 -8.01
C GLN A 26 22.11 28.37 -7.98
N ALA A 27 21.00 27.86 -7.53
CA ALA A 27 20.78 26.43 -7.50
C ALA A 27 20.80 25.96 -8.96
N ASN A 28 21.76 25.12 -9.30
CA ASN A 28 21.79 24.50 -10.62
C ASN A 28 20.73 23.42 -10.67
N TYR A 29 19.58 23.73 -11.24
CA TYR A 29 18.44 22.81 -11.41
C TYR A 29 18.67 21.85 -12.56
N GLU A 30 19.49 22.22 -13.53
CA GLU A 30 19.88 21.35 -14.62
C GLU A 30 20.48 20.04 -14.09
N ASN A 31 20.12 18.94 -14.69
CA ASN A 31 20.63 17.61 -14.33
C ASN A 31 20.38 17.17 -12.88
N ASN A 32 19.47 17.84 -12.15
CA ASN A 32 19.15 17.53 -10.77
C ASN A 32 17.63 17.54 -10.52
N PRO A 33 16.88 16.55 -11.01
CA PRO A 33 15.44 16.48 -10.84
C PRO A 33 15.07 16.39 -9.35
N PRO A 34 13.87 16.87 -8.95
CA PRO A 34 13.40 16.80 -7.57
C PRO A 34 13.33 15.37 -7.04
N GLN A 35 12.78 14.48 -7.84
CA GLN A 35 12.70 13.05 -7.59
C GLN A 35 12.95 12.27 -8.87
N SER A 36 13.49 11.07 -8.76
CA SER A 36 13.58 10.15 -9.89
C SER A 36 13.86 8.73 -9.43
N ILE A 37 13.46 7.77 -10.24
CA ILE A 37 13.80 6.35 -10.13
C ILE A 37 14.92 6.01 -11.12
N LYS A 38 15.60 4.88 -10.91
CA LYS A 38 16.49 4.30 -11.91
C LYS A 38 15.68 3.82 -13.10
N LEU A 39 16.21 4.01 -14.31
CA LEU A 39 15.50 3.70 -15.55
C LEU A 39 15.98 2.40 -16.22
N ASP A 40 16.94 1.71 -15.62
CA ASP A 40 17.51 0.47 -16.15
C ASP A 40 16.40 -0.57 -16.40
N ASN A 41 16.35 -1.10 -17.62
CA ASN A 41 15.35 -2.09 -18.06
C ASN A 41 13.89 -1.63 -18.05
N ILE A 42 13.61 -0.36 -17.74
CA ILE A 42 12.25 0.21 -17.75
C ILE A 42 12.00 0.94 -19.05
N PHE A 43 12.99 1.72 -19.50
CA PHE A 43 12.94 2.48 -20.72
C PHE A 43 14.13 2.17 -21.64
N THR A 44 13.94 2.41 -22.93
CA THR A 44 14.94 2.22 -23.97
C THR A 44 14.93 3.39 -24.95
N THR A 45 16.09 3.73 -25.48
CA THR A 45 16.25 4.74 -26.53
C THR A 45 16.32 4.05 -27.90
N PRO A 46 15.51 4.45 -28.90
CA PRO A 46 15.60 3.89 -30.24
C PRO A 46 16.95 4.22 -30.91
N ALA A 47 17.37 3.35 -31.82
CA ALA A 47 18.59 3.55 -32.57
C ALA A 47 18.55 4.85 -33.37
N GLY A 48 19.61 5.65 -33.23
CA GLY A 48 19.73 6.95 -33.91
C GLY A 48 18.97 8.10 -33.25
N SER A 49 18.43 7.89 -32.04
CA SER A 49 17.96 8.94 -31.14
C SER A 49 19.16 9.75 -30.60
N ASP A 50 18.97 11.05 -30.43
CA ASP A 50 19.92 11.92 -29.72
C ASP A 50 19.73 11.84 -28.19
N SER A 51 18.70 11.13 -27.71
CA SER A 51 18.44 11.02 -26.27
C SER A 51 19.44 10.13 -25.54
N THR A 52 19.70 10.48 -24.29
CA THR A 52 20.58 9.72 -23.40
C THR A 52 19.94 9.58 -22.03
N VAL A 53 20.10 8.39 -21.42
CA VAL A 53 19.76 8.18 -20.01
C VAL A 53 20.98 8.54 -19.17
N VAL A 54 20.81 9.43 -18.22
CA VAL A 54 21.89 9.99 -17.40
C VAL A 54 21.56 9.77 -15.92
N GLN A 55 22.57 9.48 -15.11
CA GLN A 55 22.49 9.53 -13.67
C GLN A 55 23.38 10.65 -13.14
N ASN A 56 22.80 11.58 -12.39
CA ASN A 56 23.56 12.65 -11.75
C ASN A 56 24.59 12.06 -10.77
N GLY A 57 25.85 12.42 -10.95
CA GLY A 57 26.99 11.89 -10.18
C GLY A 57 26.90 12.18 -8.68
N ALA A 58 26.38 13.34 -8.29
CA ALA A 58 26.28 13.79 -6.91
C ALA A 58 25.00 13.28 -6.22
N THR A 59 23.83 13.43 -6.87
CA THR A 59 22.51 13.12 -6.27
C THR A 59 22.05 11.70 -6.54
N LYS A 60 22.67 10.98 -7.49
CA LYS A 60 22.29 9.66 -7.97
C LYS A 60 20.90 9.58 -8.59
N LYS A 61 20.26 10.71 -8.87
CA LYS A 61 18.98 10.79 -9.55
C LYS A 61 19.15 10.54 -11.04
N SER A 62 18.25 9.73 -11.61
CA SER A 62 18.25 9.41 -13.05
C SER A 62 17.30 10.33 -13.79
N TYR A 63 17.68 10.72 -15.00
CA TYR A 63 16.83 11.47 -15.92
C TYR A 63 17.19 11.10 -17.37
N VAL A 64 16.31 11.43 -18.28
CA VAL A 64 16.54 11.34 -19.72
C VAL A 64 16.80 12.73 -20.23
N GLN A 65 17.91 12.96 -20.91
CA GLN A 65 18.11 14.13 -21.77
C GLN A 65 17.61 13.74 -23.15
N LEU A 66 16.50 14.32 -23.60
CA LEU A 66 15.92 14.08 -24.93
C LEU A 66 16.71 14.85 -25.98
N THR A 67 16.89 16.15 -25.75
CA THR A 67 17.71 17.03 -26.62
C THR A 67 18.70 17.78 -25.74
N PRO A 68 19.97 17.95 -26.20
CA PRO A 68 20.96 18.71 -25.46
C PRO A 68 20.79 20.20 -25.68
N ASP A 69 21.31 20.99 -24.75
CA ASP A 69 21.38 22.46 -24.81
C ASP A 69 22.18 22.99 -26.04
N LYS A 70 23.00 22.15 -26.61
CA LYS A 70 23.87 22.49 -27.76
C LYS A 70 23.67 21.50 -28.90
N GLY A 71 23.48 22.03 -30.08
CA GLY A 71 23.35 21.28 -31.32
C GLY A 71 21.94 21.37 -31.92
N ASN A 72 21.92 21.97 -33.12
CA ASN A 72 20.71 22.15 -33.91
C ASN A 72 20.23 20.82 -34.49
N ASN A 73 18.95 20.74 -34.86
CA ASN A 73 18.32 19.60 -35.54
C ASN A 73 18.50 18.28 -34.78
N LYS A 74 18.29 18.31 -33.46
CA LYS A 74 18.31 17.15 -32.60
C LYS A 74 16.93 16.48 -32.55
N ASN A 75 16.91 15.15 -32.52
CA ASN A 75 15.68 14.35 -32.41
C ASN A 75 15.89 13.27 -31.38
N GLY A 76 15.24 13.44 -30.25
CA GLY A 76 15.27 12.51 -29.11
C GLY A 76 13.98 11.72 -28.98
N ALA A 77 14.11 10.48 -28.54
CA ALA A 77 12.96 9.67 -28.13
C ALA A 77 13.40 8.69 -27.04
N ILE A 78 12.50 8.40 -26.11
CA ILE A 78 12.63 7.32 -25.14
C ILE A 78 11.29 6.60 -24.99
N TRP A 79 11.32 5.29 -24.94
CA TRP A 79 10.13 4.45 -24.86
C TRP A 79 10.21 3.45 -23.73
N SER A 80 9.08 3.15 -23.11
CA SER A 80 8.96 2.02 -22.21
C SER A 80 9.32 0.72 -22.94
N THR A 81 9.98 -0.18 -22.23
CA THR A 81 10.25 -1.52 -22.76
C THR A 81 8.94 -2.33 -22.86
N GLU A 82 8.94 -3.41 -23.66
CA GLU A 82 7.78 -4.28 -23.82
C GLU A 82 7.28 -4.88 -22.49
N ASN A 83 8.15 -5.00 -21.49
CA ASN A 83 7.77 -5.43 -20.16
C ASN A 83 7.11 -4.32 -19.31
N ASN A 84 7.17 -3.07 -19.75
CA ASN A 84 6.68 -1.90 -19.02
C ASN A 84 5.66 -1.07 -19.80
N THR A 85 4.96 -1.69 -20.75
CA THR A 85 3.82 -1.12 -21.45
C THR A 85 2.68 -0.76 -20.50
N LEU A 86 1.81 0.14 -20.90
CA LEU A 86 0.57 0.46 -20.17
C LEU A 86 -0.55 -0.48 -20.60
N ASP A 87 -1.14 -1.16 -19.63
CA ASP A 87 -2.35 -1.96 -19.79
C ASP A 87 -3.58 -1.08 -19.58
N LEU A 88 -4.20 -0.62 -20.66
CA LEU A 88 -5.36 0.27 -20.63
C LEU A 88 -6.66 -0.39 -20.15
N THR A 89 -6.62 -1.68 -19.81
CA THR A 89 -7.74 -2.35 -19.13
C THR A 89 -7.74 -2.10 -17.63
N LYS A 90 -6.68 -1.47 -17.08
CA LYS A 90 -6.48 -1.18 -15.66
C LYS A 90 -6.25 0.30 -15.44
N ASP A 91 -6.70 0.80 -14.30
CA ASP A 91 -6.37 2.15 -13.86
C ASP A 91 -4.87 2.28 -13.61
N PHE A 92 -4.31 3.44 -13.94
CA PHE A 92 -2.93 3.76 -13.60
C PHE A 92 -2.73 5.25 -13.32
N GLU A 93 -1.62 5.54 -12.64
CA GLU A 93 -1.08 6.88 -12.44
C GLU A 93 0.42 6.88 -12.72
N SER A 94 0.90 7.93 -13.37
CA SER A 94 2.32 8.20 -13.59
C SER A 94 2.66 9.61 -13.14
N SER A 95 3.84 9.78 -12.52
CA SER A 95 4.34 11.10 -12.10
C SER A 95 5.74 11.31 -12.65
N MET A 96 5.93 12.43 -13.29
CA MET A 96 7.15 12.82 -13.97
C MET A 96 7.50 14.26 -13.67
N TYR A 97 8.75 14.60 -13.88
CA TYR A 97 9.24 15.96 -13.89
C TYR A 97 9.85 16.24 -15.26
N VAL A 98 9.54 17.42 -15.79
CA VAL A 98 10.01 17.88 -17.08
C VAL A 98 10.82 19.18 -16.91
N TYR A 99 11.86 19.34 -17.71
CA TYR A 99 12.76 20.47 -17.67
C TYR A 99 13.09 20.91 -19.11
N PHE A 100 13.05 22.22 -19.36
CA PHE A 100 13.15 22.81 -20.69
C PHE A 100 14.38 23.71 -20.82
N GLY A 101 15.37 23.61 -19.94
CA GLY A 101 16.50 24.50 -19.92
C GLY A 101 16.20 25.90 -19.43
N GLY A 102 17.10 26.82 -19.67
CA GLY A 102 17.03 28.24 -19.30
C GLY A 102 17.28 29.18 -20.49
N MET A 103 16.79 28.82 -21.68
CA MET A 103 16.93 29.62 -22.88
C MET A 103 15.88 30.72 -23.01
N PHE A 104 14.88 30.70 -22.15
CA PHE A 104 13.77 31.63 -22.13
C PHE A 104 13.12 31.77 -23.51
N ASP A 105 12.84 32.97 -23.99
CA ASP A 105 12.21 33.22 -25.29
C ASP A 105 13.01 32.71 -26.52
N ASN A 106 14.22 32.22 -26.33
CA ASN A 106 15.05 31.63 -27.40
C ASN A 106 15.00 30.09 -27.44
N ALA A 107 14.21 29.49 -26.55
CA ALA A 107 14.03 28.06 -26.54
C ALA A 107 13.28 27.55 -27.77
N ALA A 108 13.63 26.38 -28.27
CA ALA A 108 12.91 25.70 -29.35
C ALA A 108 13.31 24.22 -29.46
N ASP A 109 12.45 23.33 -29.87
CA ASP A 109 11.06 23.57 -30.21
C ASP A 109 10.11 22.99 -29.13
N GLY A 110 10.61 22.04 -28.28
CA GLY A 110 9.87 21.43 -27.22
C GLY A 110 9.95 19.90 -27.20
N MET A 111 9.06 19.30 -26.43
CA MET A 111 8.92 17.84 -26.30
C MET A 111 7.46 17.39 -26.24
N ALA A 112 7.20 16.09 -26.32
CA ALA A 112 5.88 15.52 -26.16
C ALA A 112 5.88 14.26 -25.29
N PHE A 113 4.88 14.13 -24.42
CA PHE A 113 4.50 12.87 -23.80
C PHE A 113 3.67 12.07 -24.82
N VAL A 114 3.99 10.79 -25.00
CA VAL A 114 3.38 9.99 -26.06
C VAL A 114 2.97 8.62 -25.51
N MET A 115 1.75 8.20 -25.85
CA MET A 115 1.28 6.81 -25.75
C MET A 115 1.07 6.30 -27.18
N GLN A 116 1.60 5.13 -27.52
CA GLN A 116 1.54 4.68 -28.91
C GLN A 116 1.56 3.15 -29.06
N ASN A 117 0.99 2.70 -30.18
CA ASN A 117 1.08 1.34 -30.67
C ASN A 117 1.43 1.35 -32.19
N ASP A 118 2.41 2.18 -32.56
CA ASP A 118 2.98 2.20 -33.89
C ASP A 118 3.61 0.84 -34.22
N LYS A 119 3.68 0.45 -35.47
CA LYS A 119 4.31 -0.81 -35.89
C LYS A 119 5.77 -0.96 -35.41
N ASP A 120 6.47 0.16 -35.23
CA ASP A 120 7.87 0.19 -34.81
C ASP A 120 8.02 0.26 -33.26
N ARG A 121 6.93 0.50 -32.54
CA ARG A 121 6.85 0.53 -31.05
C ARG A 121 8.07 1.19 -30.40
N GLY A 122 8.79 0.48 -29.54
CA GLY A 122 9.99 0.96 -28.83
C GLY A 122 11.17 1.39 -29.72
N ASN A 123 11.12 1.12 -31.01
CA ASN A 123 12.12 1.58 -31.99
C ASN A 123 11.66 2.81 -32.79
N LYS A 124 10.45 3.33 -32.51
CA LYS A 124 9.92 4.48 -33.24
C LYS A 124 10.72 5.74 -32.95
N ILE A 125 11.17 6.40 -34.00
CA ILE A 125 11.76 7.73 -33.97
C ILE A 125 11.36 8.50 -35.24
N ILE A 126 10.99 9.76 -35.05
CA ILE A 126 10.79 10.71 -36.15
C ILE A 126 11.99 11.64 -36.18
N LYS A 127 12.61 11.74 -37.34
CA LYS A 127 13.69 12.66 -37.62
C LYS A 127 13.21 13.72 -38.61
N GLY A 128 12.63 14.77 -38.05
CA GLY A 128 11.99 15.83 -38.84
C GLY A 128 12.47 17.22 -38.45
N SER A 129 11.63 18.21 -38.76
CA SER A 129 11.84 19.60 -38.30
C SER A 129 11.63 19.71 -36.79
N GLY A 130 12.12 20.79 -36.19
CA GLY A 130 11.87 21.07 -34.77
C GLY A 130 10.41 21.12 -34.43
N ALA A 131 9.59 21.74 -35.27
CA ALA A 131 8.13 21.83 -35.10
C ALA A 131 7.41 20.47 -34.95
N GLN A 132 7.99 19.38 -35.46
CA GLN A 132 7.40 18.05 -35.32
C GLN A 132 7.56 17.46 -33.92
N MET A 133 8.40 18.03 -33.06
CA MET A 133 8.72 17.55 -31.69
C MET A 133 8.98 16.04 -31.60
N GLY A 134 9.40 15.41 -32.73
CA GLY A 134 9.61 13.97 -32.83
C GLY A 134 8.32 13.14 -32.76
N VAL A 135 7.14 13.74 -32.87
CA VAL A 135 5.83 13.07 -32.73
C VAL A 135 4.86 13.37 -33.85
N TRP A 136 4.78 14.62 -34.32
CA TRP A 136 3.82 15.05 -35.34
C TRP A 136 4.28 14.70 -36.74
N ALA A 137 3.33 14.62 -37.68
CA ALA A 137 3.65 14.50 -39.10
C ALA A 137 4.35 15.77 -39.60
N SER A 138 5.03 15.69 -40.76
CA SER A 138 5.70 16.84 -41.38
C SER A 138 4.75 18.06 -41.46
N ASP A 139 5.27 19.24 -41.10
CA ASP A 139 4.59 20.53 -41.20
C ASP A 139 4.39 20.99 -42.65
N VAL A 140 5.08 20.33 -43.61
CA VAL A 140 4.88 20.55 -45.05
C VAL A 140 3.72 19.71 -45.57
N HIS A 141 2.70 20.33 -46.17
CA HIS A 141 1.47 19.67 -46.64
C HIS A 141 1.74 18.50 -47.58
N TYR A 142 2.68 18.66 -48.50
CA TYR A 142 3.09 17.61 -49.44
C TYR A 142 4.23 16.73 -48.93
N GLY A 143 4.70 16.96 -47.72
CA GLY A 143 5.68 16.13 -47.03
C GLY A 143 5.10 14.80 -46.54
N PRO A 144 5.94 13.90 -46.00
CA PRO A 144 5.51 12.64 -45.47
C PRO A 144 4.42 12.81 -44.40
N PHE A 145 3.43 11.93 -44.40
CA PHE A 145 2.52 11.78 -43.26
C PHE A 145 3.12 10.73 -42.32
N ASP A 146 4.16 11.15 -41.62
CA ASP A 146 5.07 10.30 -40.83
C ASP A 146 4.87 10.42 -39.31
N GLY A 147 3.84 11.13 -38.85
CA GLY A 147 3.47 11.20 -37.44
C GLY A 147 3.35 9.81 -36.81
N ILE A 148 3.62 9.70 -35.53
CA ILE A 148 3.54 8.41 -34.83
C ILE A 148 2.13 7.85 -34.97
N GLN A 149 2.02 6.67 -35.57
CA GLN A 149 0.74 6.02 -35.83
C GLN A 149 0.17 5.40 -34.56
N ASN A 150 -1.17 5.23 -34.54
CA ASN A 150 -1.87 4.63 -33.40
C ASN A 150 -1.43 5.26 -32.07
N SER A 151 -1.49 6.58 -31.97
CA SER A 151 -0.91 7.34 -30.85
C SER A 151 -1.80 8.45 -30.33
N PHE A 152 -1.53 8.81 -29.08
CA PHE A 152 -1.98 10.02 -28.40
C PHE A 152 -0.77 10.76 -27.88
N ALA A 153 -0.75 12.07 -28.02
CA ALA A 153 0.34 12.92 -27.55
C ALA A 153 -0.17 14.14 -26.78
N VAL A 154 0.60 14.56 -25.79
CA VAL A 154 0.52 15.88 -25.14
C VAL A 154 1.83 16.58 -25.46
N GLU A 155 1.76 17.68 -26.19
CA GLU A 155 2.91 18.51 -26.50
C GLU A 155 3.18 19.53 -25.39
N PHE A 156 4.42 19.87 -25.25
CA PHE A 156 4.97 20.98 -24.50
C PHE A 156 5.73 21.84 -25.51
N ASP A 157 5.04 22.79 -26.06
CA ASP A 157 5.56 23.64 -27.14
C ASP A 157 6.14 24.92 -26.54
N SER A 158 7.44 25.14 -26.75
CA SER A 158 8.19 26.30 -26.29
C SER A 158 8.49 27.30 -27.43
N HIS A 159 8.01 27.01 -28.65
CA HIS A 159 8.35 27.85 -29.83
C HIS A 159 7.22 27.92 -30.85
N TYR A 160 6.75 29.12 -31.12
CA TYR A 160 5.76 29.33 -32.17
C TYR A 160 6.31 29.02 -33.57
N ASN A 161 5.69 28.04 -34.23
CA ASN A 161 5.98 27.63 -35.60
C ASN A 161 4.86 28.08 -36.55
N ASP A 162 5.09 29.03 -37.45
CA ASP A 162 4.09 29.66 -38.32
C ASP A 162 3.24 28.66 -39.15
N GLY A 163 3.70 27.43 -39.34
CA GLY A 163 2.93 26.35 -39.94
C GLY A 163 1.94 25.79 -38.92
N PHE A 164 2.43 24.99 -37.98
CA PHE A 164 1.63 24.24 -37.03
C PHE A 164 0.75 25.11 -36.13
N ASP A 165 1.29 26.23 -35.62
CA ASP A 165 0.65 27.02 -34.57
C ASP A 165 -0.22 28.18 -35.10
N TRP A 166 -0.45 28.21 -36.40
CA TRP A 166 -1.22 29.29 -37.03
C TRP A 166 -2.57 29.55 -36.37
N ASN A 167 -3.27 28.51 -35.92
CA ASN A 167 -4.60 28.61 -35.34
C ASN A 167 -4.60 29.02 -33.86
N VAL A 168 -3.48 28.85 -33.14
CA VAL A 168 -3.32 29.34 -31.76
C VAL A 168 -2.73 30.75 -31.73
N GLY A 169 -1.96 31.12 -32.73
CA GLY A 169 -1.41 32.45 -32.96
C GLY A 169 -0.19 32.79 -32.08
N TRP A 170 0.70 33.59 -32.59
CA TRP A 170 1.98 33.91 -31.98
C TRP A 170 1.94 34.52 -30.56
N LYS A 171 0.77 35.04 -30.13
CA LYS A 171 0.58 35.61 -28.79
C LYS A 171 0.34 34.57 -27.72
N ILE A 172 0.13 33.29 -28.08
CA ILE A 172 -0.14 32.25 -27.10
C ILE A 172 1.05 32.00 -26.18
N GLY A 173 2.28 32.22 -26.70
CA GLY A 173 3.51 31.85 -26.01
C GLY A 173 3.68 30.34 -25.91
N ASP A 174 4.46 29.93 -24.91
CA ASP A 174 4.60 28.51 -24.60
C ASP A 174 3.25 27.91 -24.22
N HIS A 175 3.02 26.67 -24.63
CA HIS A 175 1.72 26.05 -24.37
C HIS A 175 1.75 24.51 -24.30
N LEU A 176 0.72 23.97 -23.66
CA LEU A 176 0.36 22.57 -23.75
C LEU A 176 -0.87 22.40 -24.61
N ALA A 177 -0.88 21.35 -25.44
CA ALA A 177 -2.07 20.87 -26.10
C ALA A 177 -1.97 19.36 -26.35
N TRP A 178 -3.07 18.74 -26.81
CA TRP A 178 -3.06 17.30 -27.07
C TRP A 178 -3.64 17.00 -28.46
N GLY A 179 -3.26 15.85 -29.02
CA GLY A 179 -3.76 15.39 -30.28
C GLY A 179 -3.47 13.90 -30.57
N PHE A 180 -3.85 13.47 -31.77
CA PHE A 180 -3.63 12.12 -32.28
C PHE A 180 -2.68 12.17 -33.49
N PRO A 181 -1.37 12.05 -33.28
CA PRO A 181 -0.36 12.29 -34.33
C PRO A 181 -0.54 11.49 -35.61
N GLY A 182 -1.06 10.26 -35.51
CA GLY A 182 -1.31 9.40 -36.67
C GLY A 182 -2.64 9.62 -37.39
N GLN A 183 -3.46 10.60 -36.98
CA GLN A 183 -4.76 10.86 -37.61
C GLN A 183 -4.72 12.09 -38.50
N GLU A 184 -5.14 11.97 -39.76
CA GLU A 184 -5.21 13.10 -40.70
C GLU A 184 -6.08 14.25 -40.17
N SER A 185 -7.15 13.95 -39.43
CA SER A 185 -8.04 14.94 -38.81
C SER A 185 -7.34 15.86 -37.80
N THR A 186 -6.16 15.47 -37.30
CA THR A 186 -5.32 16.30 -36.43
C THR A 186 -4.69 17.46 -37.18
N TYR A 187 -4.70 17.42 -38.51
CA TYR A 187 -4.03 18.42 -39.36
C TYR A 187 -5.03 19.07 -40.32
N LYS A 188 -4.76 20.32 -40.66
CA LYS A 188 -5.47 21.05 -41.71
C LYS A 188 -4.46 21.60 -42.69
N ASP A 189 -4.90 21.70 -43.95
CA ASP A 189 -4.14 22.42 -44.94
C ASP A 189 -4.27 23.92 -44.70
N LYS A 190 -3.16 24.61 -44.47
CA LYS A 190 -3.09 26.07 -44.38
C LYS A 190 -3.20 26.74 -45.76
N GLY A 191 -3.00 25.98 -46.83
CA GLY A 191 -2.59 26.56 -48.14
C GLY A 191 -1.08 26.83 -48.14
N GLU A 192 -0.55 27.26 -49.26
CA GLU A 192 0.88 27.58 -49.41
C GLU A 192 1.84 26.42 -49.09
N GLY A 193 1.31 25.19 -49.05
CA GLY A 193 2.11 23.99 -48.82
C GLY A 193 2.40 23.63 -47.34
N ASN A 194 1.74 24.28 -46.40
CA ASN A 194 1.93 24.03 -44.95
C ASN A 194 0.73 23.36 -44.33
N ARG A 195 0.96 22.56 -43.28
CA ARG A 195 -0.08 22.02 -42.38
C ARG A 195 -0.24 22.87 -41.12
N ILE A 196 -1.46 22.99 -40.65
CA ILE A 196 -1.81 23.53 -39.34
C ILE A 196 -2.12 22.34 -38.42
N LEU A 197 -1.57 22.33 -37.21
CA LEU A 197 -1.94 21.36 -36.19
C LEU A 197 -3.23 21.80 -35.47
N ASN A 198 -4.20 20.91 -35.33
CA ASN A 198 -5.39 21.15 -34.53
C ASN A 198 -5.07 20.92 -33.05
N HIS A 199 -4.65 21.95 -32.37
CA HIS A 199 -4.39 21.91 -30.94
C HIS A 199 -5.70 21.77 -30.15
N ASN A 200 -5.81 20.72 -29.34
CA ASN A 200 -6.97 20.54 -28.45
C ASN A 200 -6.64 21.01 -27.05
N ASN A 201 -7.54 21.77 -26.47
CA ASN A 201 -7.47 22.25 -25.08
C ASN A 201 -6.14 22.96 -24.75
N VAL A 202 -5.82 23.95 -25.56
CA VAL A 202 -4.59 24.76 -25.41
C VAL A 202 -4.54 25.40 -24.04
N GLN A 203 -3.46 25.18 -23.32
CA GLN A 203 -3.16 25.79 -22.04
C GLN A 203 -1.88 26.64 -22.17
N SER A 204 -2.01 27.96 -22.16
CA SER A 204 -0.88 28.89 -22.25
C SER A 204 -0.04 28.86 -20.97
N ILE A 205 1.26 28.92 -21.16
CA ILE A 205 2.28 29.04 -20.09
C ILE A 205 3.13 30.26 -20.42
N GLN A 206 3.43 31.04 -19.42
CA GLN A 206 4.23 32.25 -19.66
C GLN A 206 5.65 31.91 -20.13
N GLN A 207 6.27 30.90 -19.52
CA GLN A 207 7.64 30.51 -19.81
C GLN A 207 7.90 29.09 -19.31
N MET A 208 8.12 28.12 -20.19
CA MET A 208 8.55 26.76 -19.80
C MET A 208 10.05 26.66 -19.61
N SER A 209 10.83 27.26 -20.52
CA SER A 209 12.29 27.25 -20.48
C SER A 209 12.83 28.29 -19.50
N ASN A 210 12.61 28.11 -18.21
CA ASN A 210 12.87 29.05 -17.12
C ASN A 210 13.92 28.57 -16.10
N ASP A 211 14.77 27.59 -16.49
CA ASP A 211 15.77 26.93 -15.65
C ASP A 211 15.18 26.24 -14.42
N ARG A 212 13.95 25.69 -14.52
CA ARG A 212 13.27 24.95 -13.43
C ARG A 212 12.67 23.64 -13.92
N TRP A 213 12.54 22.70 -12.99
CA TRP A 213 11.74 21.50 -13.20
C TRP A 213 10.25 21.79 -12.96
N HIS A 214 9.39 21.18 -13.78
CA HIS A 214 7.95 21.25 -13.65
C HIS A 214 7.38 19.85 -13.43
N SER A 215 6.28 19.74 -12.70
CA SER A 215 5.59 18.46 -12.51
C SER A 215 4.66 18.17 -13.68
N PHE A 216 4.66 16.93 -14.14
CA PHE A 216 3.70 16.41 -15.10
C PHE A 216 3.16 15.08 -14.61
N ASN A 217 1.84 15.00 -14.45
CA ASN A 217 1.17 13.80 -13.94
C ASN A 217 0.13 13.32 -14.95
N VAL A 218 0.02 12.00 -15.08
CA VAL A 218 -0.96 11.36 -15.96
C VAL A 218 -1.74 10.33 -15.14
N LYS A 219 -3.06 10.34 -15.30
CA LYS A 219 -3.96 9.37 -14.67
C LYS A 219 -4.91 8.81 -15.72
N TRP A 220 -5.06 7.49 -15.72
CA TRP A 220 -6.00 6.78 -16.57
C TRP A 220 -7.07 6.09 -15.73
N ASN A 221 -8.33 6.23 -16.14
CA ASN A 221 -9.43 5.46 -15.59
C ASN A 221 -9.98 4.53 -16.68
N ALA A 222 -9.77 3.24 -16.50
CA ALA A 222 -10.12 2.22 -17.49
C ALA A 222 -11.63 2.08 -17.68
N ALA A 223 -12.42 2.21 -16.62
CA ALA A 223 -13.88 2.06 -16.68
C ALA A 223 -14.54 3.19 -17.48
N THR A 224 -14.06 4.42 -17.34
CA THR A 224 -14.59 5.60 -18.05
C THR A 224 -13.86 5.89 -19.36
N LYS A 225 -12.72 5.24 -19.61
CA LYS A 225 -11.80 5.50 -20.72
C LYS A 225 -11.34 6.96 -20.77
N VAL A 226 -11.06 7.55 -19.61
CA VAL A 226 -10.64 8.94 -19.48
C VAL A 226 -9.18 8.99 -19.04
N LEU A 227 -8.36 9.65 -19.83
CA LEU A 227 -7.02 10.09 -19.48
C LEU A 227 -7.12 11.50 -18.90
N GLN A 228 -6.48 11.71 -17.75
CA GLN A 228 -6.29 13.04 -17.17
C GLN A 228 -4.80 13.36 -17.14
N TYR A 229 -4.45 14.60 -17.42
CA TYR A 229 -3.10 15.09 -17.17
C TYR A 229 -3.10 16.46 -16.51
N SER A 230 -2.04 16.75 -15.77
CA SER A 230 -1.81 18.02 -15.11
C SER A 230 -0.35 18.45 -15.24
N TYR A 231 -0.14 19.74 -15.34
CA TYR A 231 1.17 20.38 -15.38
C TYR A 231 1.21 21.48 -14.33
N GLY A 232 2.35 21.70 -13.70
CA GLY A 232 2.52 22.78 -12.75
C GLY A 232 3.95 22.97 -12.29
N ASP A 233 4.21 24.18 -11.79
CA ASP A 233 5.46 24.53 -11.16
C ASP A 233 5.66 23.74 -9.86
N ILE A 234 6.92 23.53 -9.51
CA ILE A 234 7.32 22.93 -8.25
C ILE A 234 7.70 24.05 -7.29
N LYS A 235 7.19 23.99 -6.07
CA LYS A 235 7.57 24.90 -5.00
C LYS A 235 8.91 24.48 -4.42
N ASP A 236 9.98 25.10 -4.88
CA ASP A 236 11.35 24.71 -4.53
C ASP A 236 11.88 25.36 -3.24
N LYS A 237 11.36 26.53 -2.87
CA LYS A 237 11.83 27.30 -1.71
C LYS A 237 10.72 27.97 -0.94
N VAL A 238 10.99 28.21 0.34
CA VAL A 238 10.15 29.11 1.18
C VAL A 238 10.34 30.54 0.67
N GLY A 239 9.26 31.16 0.18
CA GLY A 239 9.28 32.51 -0.38
C GLY A 239 9.17 32.59 -1.90
N ASP A 240 9.14 31.46 -2.61
CA ASP A 240 8.79 31.43 -4.03
C ASP A 240 7.39 32.00 -4.25
N GLU A 241 7.20 32.64 -5.38
CA GLU A 241 5.88 33.07 -5.86
C GLU A 241 4.90 31.88 -5.86
N THR A 242 3.62 32.15 -5.85
CA THR A 242 2.61 31.08 -5.91
C THR A 242 2.83 30.24 -7.17
N PRO A 243 3.11 28.93 -7.06
CA PRO A 243 3.36 28.07 -8.20
C PRO A 243 2.18 28.11 -9.18
N VAL A 244 2.47 28.25 -10.47
CA VAL A 244 1.46 28.11 -11.52
C VAL A 244 1.09 26.63 -11.65
N VAL A 245 -0.16 26.30 -11.40
CA VAL A 245 -0.71 24.96 -11.62
C VAL A 245 -1.84 25.13 -12.63
N LEU A 246 -1.68 24.49 -13.79
CA LEU A 246 -2.70 24.53 -14.84
C LEU A 246 -3.90 23.66 -14.46
N PRO A 247 -5.11 24.00 -14.95
CA PRO A 247 -6.28 23.15 -14.81
C PRO A 247 -6.02 21.73 -15.34
N VAL A 248 -6.53 20.72 -14.65
CA VAL A 248 -6.46 19.31 -15.10
C VAL A 248 -7.24 19.15 -16.40
N VAL A 249 -6.61 18.58 -17.41
CA VAL A 249 -7.24 18.25 -18.68
C VAL A 249 -7.73 16.80 -18.63
N SER A 250 -8.95 16.58 -19.13
CA SER A 250 -9.56 15.23 -19.24
C SER A 250 -9.84 14.92 -20.71
N VAL A 251 -9.32 13.81 -21.19
CA VAL A 251 -9.48 13.36 -22.59
C VAL A 251 -10.12 11.98 -22.58
N LYS A 252 -11.21 11.83 -23.31
CA LYS A 252 -11.83 10.52 -23.52
C LYS A 252 -11.13 9.83 -24.69
N ILE A 253 -10.53 8.65 -24.43
CA ILE A 253 -9.77 7.89 -25.42
C ILE A 253 -10.36 6.47 -25.49
N ASP A 254 -10.83 6.08 -26.65
CA ASP A 254 -11.17 4.67 -26.90
C ASP A 254 -9.91 3.93 -27.35
N PRO A 255 -9.36 2.98 -26.53
CA PRO A 255 -8.11 2.32 -26.85
C PRO A 255 -8.10 1.56 -28.18
N GLN A 256 -9.22 0.94 -28.53
CA GLN A 256 -9.30 0.18 -29.78
C GLN A 256 -9.28 1.11 -31.00
N THR A 257 -9.96 2.25 -30.92
CA THR A 257 -10.02 3.21 -32.01
C THR A 257 -8.71 3.95 -32.20
N ILE A 258 -8.05 4.34 -31.09
CA ILE A 258 -6.84 5.18 -31.15
C ILE A 258 -5.57 4.36 -31.31
N PHE A 259 -5.45 3.25 -30.55
CA PHE A 259 -4.23 2.46 -30.51
C PHE A 259 -4.33 1.11 -31.23
N GLY A 260 -5.53 0.71 -31.63
CA GLY A 260 -5.77 -0.63 -32.18
C GLY A 260 -5.63 -1.76 -31.16
N GLY A 261 -5.59 -1.42 -29.86
CA GLY A 261 -5.41 -2.37 -28.76
C GLY A 261 -5.37 -1.69 -27.40
N THR A 262 -5.18 -2.48 -26.35
CA THR A 262 -5.15 -2.00 -24.95
C THR A 262 -3.77 -2.03 -24.32
N ASP A 263 -2.76 -2.53 -25.02
CA ASP A 263 -1.38 -2.59 -24.58
C ASP A 263 -0.53 -1.59 -25.39
N VAL A 264 -0.04 -0.53 -24.75
CA VAL A 264 0.63 0.57 -25.43
C VAL A 264 2.01 0.85 -24.85
N VAL A 265 2.97 1.15 -25.72
CA VAL A 265 4.26 1.72 -25.36
C VAL A 265 4.06 3.20 -25.06
N TRP A 266 4.82 3.75 -24.13
CA TRP A 266 4.73 5.14 -23.73
C TRP A 266 6.11 5.74 -23.45
N GLY A 267 6.19 7.05 -23.49
CA GLY A 267 7.44 7.75 -23.26
C GLY A 267 7.40 9.18 -23.70
N PHE A 268 8.53 9.68 -24.14
CA PHE A 268 8.70 11.06 -24.58
C PHE A 268 9.48 11.15 -25.87
N THR A 269 9.16 12.18 -26.64
CA THR A 269 9.94 12.62 -27.80
C THR A 269 10.28 14.10 -27.63
N GLY A 270 11.29 14.58 -28.34
CA GLY A 270 11.62 15.99 -28.40
C GLY A 270 12.46 16.29 -29.61
N SER A 271 12.41 17.52 -30.10
CA SER A 271 13.29 17.95 -31.17
C SER A 271 13.70 19.42 -31.06
N THR A 272 14.75 19.78 -31.78
CA THR A 272 15.22 21.15 -31.92
C THR A 272 15.41 21.45 -33.38
N GLY A 273 15.17 22.70 -33.77
CA GLY A 273 15.41 23.21 -35.13
C GLY A 273 16.73 24.01 -35.23
N SER A 274 16.61 25.27 -35.66
CA SER A 274 17.73 26.21 -35.69
C SER A 274 18.06 26.78 -34.31
N SER A 275 17.10 26.86 -33.41
CA SER A 275 17.29 27.16 -32.00
C SER A 275 17.38 25.85 -31.21
N THR A 276 17.80 25.91 -29.95
CA THR A 276 18.05 24.72 -29.12
C THR A 276 17.36 24.83 -27.78
N GLU A 277 17.13 23.68 -27.18
CA GLU A 277 16.51 23.55 -25.85
C GLU A 277 17.02 22.29 -25.18
N ASN A 278 17.30 22.38 -23.86
CA ASN A 278 17.70 21.24 -23.07
C ASN A 278 16.45 20.53 -22.49
N ASN A 279 15.88 19.63 -23.28
CA ASN A 279 14.71 18.88 -22.86
C ASN A 279 15.11 17.67 -22.01
N GLN A 280 14.67 17.66 -20.75
CA GLN A 280 14.91 16.53 -19.84
C GLN A 280 13.62 16.04 -19.21
N VAL A 281 13.55 14.73 -18.95
CA VAL A 281 12.45 14.12 -18.21
C VAL A 281 12.98 13.18 -17.12
N ALA A 282 12.41 13.28 -15.93
CA ALA A 282 12.68 12.37 -14.81
C ALA A 282 11.38 11.67 -14.38
N PHE A 283 11.44 10.36 -14.21
CA PHE A 283 10.30 9.56 -13.82
C PHE A 283 10.32 9.33 -12.30
N ALA A 284 9.27 9.73 -11.61
CA ALA A 284 9.09 9.50 -10.19
C ALA A 284 8.19 8.29 -9.91
N LYS A 285 7.17 8.07 -10.74
CA LYS A 285 6.25 6.94 -10.63
C LYS A 285 5.99 6.35 -12.02
N VAL A 286 6.33 5.08 -12.19
CA VAL A 286 6.06 4.28 -13.40
C VAL A 286 4.95 3.28 -13.12
N PRO A 287 3.86 3.26 -13.90
CA PRO A 287 2.71 2.43 -13.66
C PRO A 287 3.02 0.93 -13.65
N GLY A 288 2.46 0.21 -12.69
CA GLY A 288 2.54 -1.24 -12.61
C GLY A 288 3.93 -1.82 -12.33
N LEU A 289 4.96 -0.99 -12.16
CA LEU A 289 6.31 -1.45 -11.85
C LEU A 289 6.36 -2.09 -10.45
N VAL A 290 5.84 -1.38 -9.47
CA VAL A 290 5.66 -1.80 -8.08
C VAL A 290 4.27 -1.35 -7.63
N ASN A 291 3.50 -2.27 -7.08
CA ASN A 291 2.27 -1.97 -6.36
C ASN A 291 2.47 -2.36 -4.89
N GLU A 292 2.08 -1.47 -4.01
CA GLU A 292 2.34 -1.60 -2.59
C GLU A 292 1.23 -0.96 -1.75
N GLU A 293 1.28 -1.22 -0.45
CA GLU A 293 0.44 -0.56 0.54
C GLU A 293 1.35 0.08 1.59
N ALA A 294 1.70 1.35 1.35
CA ALA A 294 2.47 2.16 2.29
C ALA A 294 1.54 2.74 3.35
N THR A 295 1.84 2.46 4.61
CA THR A 295 1.00 2.85 5.72
C THR A 295 1.78 3.40 6.89
N GLU A 296 1.17 4.36 7.55
CA GLU A 296 1.51 4.81 8.88
C GLU A 296 0.32 4.57 9.81
N THR A 297 0.58 3.93 10.94
CA THR A 297 -0.45 3.55 11.91
C THR A 297 0.06 3.78 13.32
N VAL A 298 -0.81 4.26 14.20
CA VAL A 298 -0.54 4.42 15.63
C VAL A 298 -1.53 3.58 16.42
N THR A 299 -1.03 2.79 17.36
CA THR A 299 -1.85 2.02 18.28
C THR A 299 -1.55 2.43 19.74
N ASN A 300 -2.54 2.25 20.61
CA ASN A 300 -2.36 2.41 22.04
C ASN A 300 -1.78 1.13 22.68
N SER A 301 -1.55 1.15 23.99
CA SER A 301 -1.02 0.00 24.74
C SER A 301 -1.93 -1.24 24.72
N SER A 302 -3.22 -1.08 24.44
CA SER A 302 -4.20 -2.18 24.29
C SER A 302 -4.20 -2.77 22.87
N GLY A 303 -3.44 -2.18 21.92
CA GLY A 303 -3.40 -2.59 20.53
C GLY A 303 -4.51 -1.99 19.65
N ASP A 304 -5.36 -1.10 20.20
CA ASP A 304 -6.37 -0.42 19.42
C ASP A 304 -5.74 0.63 18.51
N VAL A 305 -6.19 0.70 17.25
CA VAL A 305 -5.74 1.74 16.31
C VAL A 305 -6.33 3.08 16.73
N VAL A 306 -5.46 4.05 17.02
CA VAL A 306 -5.82 5.43 17.37
C VAL A 306 -5.69 6.39 16.19
N ALA A 307 -4.80 6.11 15.25
CA ALA A 307 -4.69 6.84 14.00
C ALA A 307 -4.12 5.96 12.88
N GLY A 308 -4.52 6.20 11.65
CA GLY A 308 -4.11 5.46 10.46
C GLY A 308 -4.89 5.91 9.23
N LYS A 309 -4.75 5.17 8.12
CA LYS A 309 -5.37 5.50 6.82
C LYS A 309 -6.89 5.75 6.93
N ASP A 310 -7.60 4.91 7.70
CA ASP A 310 -9.07 4.93 7.81
C ASP A 310 -9.55 5.34 9.22
N VAL A 311 -8.64 5.78 10.08
CA VAL A 311 -8.93 6.15 11.48
C VAL A 311 -8.35 7.52 11.76
N THR A 312 -9.24 8.49 12.02
CA THR A 312 -8.88 9.87 12.35
C THR A 312 -9.64 10.36 13.57
N GLY A 313 -9.09 11.38 14.25
CA GLY A 313 -9.79 12.13 15.30
C GLY A 313 -10.03 11.38 16.61
N LYS A 314 -9.41 10.21 16.83
CA LYS A 314 -9.46 9.56 18.14
C LYS A 314 -8.65 10.34 19.17
N LYS A 315 -9.04 10.21 20.43
CA LYS A 315 -8.36 10.80 21.57
C LYS A 315 -7.46 9.78 22.25
N VAL A 316 -6.32 10.24 22.76
CA VAL A 316 -5.42 9.52 23.65
C VAL A 316 -5.17 10.37 24.88
N SER A 317 -4.82 9.74 26.00
CA SER A 317 -4.58 10.46 27.24
C SER A 317 -3.17 10.98 27.33
N LEU A 318 -3.00 12.11 27.98
CA LEU A 318 -1.68 12.64 28.35
C LEU A 318 -0.91 11.59 29.17
N GLY A 319 0.32 11.28 28.73
CA GLY A 319 1.17 10.25 29.34
C GLY A 319 1.00 8.84 28.75
N ASP A 320 0.08 8.64 27.81
CA ASP A 320 -0.10 7.35 27.13
C ASP A 320 1.14 6.96 26.32
N ASN A 321 1.42 5.66 26.31
CA ASN A 321 2.41 5.09 25.41
C ASN A 321 1.70 4.69 24.11
N LEU A 322 2.24 5.18 23.00
CA LEU A 322 1.72 4.93 21.68
C LEU A 322 2.76 4.20 20.83
N HIS A 323 2.33 3.23 20.07
CA HIS A 323 3.19 2.45 19.18
C HIS A 323 2.97 2.87 17.73
N TYR A 324 4.02 3.38 17.09
CA TYR A 324 4.05 3.75 15.67
C TYR A 324 4.55 2.59 14.83
N LYS A 325 3.89 2.40 13.69
CA LYS A 325 4.30 1.45 12.65
C LYS A 325 4.25 2.15 11.30
N VAL A 326 5.41 2.30 10.65
CA VAL A 326 5.61 3.07 9.42
C VAL A 326 6.34 2.21 8.39
N GLY A 327 5.80 2.03 7.21
CA GLY A 327 6.44 1.22 6.18
C GLY A 327 5.48 0.76 5.11
N SER A 328 5.79 -0.37 4.47
CA SER A 328 5.02 -0.85 3.34
C SER A 328 4.94 -2.37 3.26
N LYS A 329 3.88 -2.83 2.60
CA LYS A 329 3.65 -4.20 2.16
C LYS A 329 3.60 -4.21 0.63
N TYR A 330 4.44 -5.03 0.00
CA TYR A 330 4.36 -5.29 -1.43
C TYR A 330 3.09 -6.10 -1.74
N THR A 331 2.32 -5.67 -2.73
CA THR A 331 1.07 -6.34 -3.11
C THR A 331 1.19 -7.05 -4.46
N SER A 332 1.85 -6.40 -5.42
CA SER A 332 2.10 -6.94 -6.76
C SER A 332 3.06 -6.03 -7.52
N GLY A 333 3.38 -6.35 -8.76
CA GLY A 333 4.16 -5.49 -9.65
C GLY A 333 4.87 -6.31 -10.72
N LYS A 334 5.68 -5.65 -11.52
CA LYS A 334 6.51 -6.26 -12.57
C LYS A 334 7.96 -6.47 -12.11
N GLN A 335 8.34 -5.87 -11.00
CA GLN A 335 9.68 -5.96 -10.40
C GLN A 335 9.58 -5.93 -8.87
N ASP A 336 10.62 -6.40 -8.19
CA ASP A 336 10.81 -6.12 -6.77
C ASP A 336 11.07 -4.62 -6.57
N TRP A 337 10.68 -4.10 -5.43
CA TRP A 337 11.00 -2.74 -5.01
C TRP A 337 12.38 -2.72 -4.34
N GLU A 338 13.35 -2.10 -5.00
CA GLU A 338 14.77 -2.22 -4.67
C GLU A 338 15.27 -1.12 -3.73
N ASN A 339 16.14 -1.48 -2.78
CA ASN A 339 16.93 -0.57 -1.94
C ASN A 339 16.12 0.55 -1.26
N ILE A 340 15.04 0.18 -0.60
CA ILE A 340 14.09 1.12 0.01
C ILE A 340 14.72 1.81 1.21
N LEU A 341 14.75 3.14 1.18
CA LEU A 341 15.16 4.01 2.27
C LEU A 341 13.96 4.81 2.76
N ALA A 342 13.69 4.77 4.05
CA ALA A 342 12.61 5.50 4.67
C ALA A 342 13.11 6.77 5.35
N ASP A 343 12.44 7.88 5.06
CA ASP A 343 12.60 9.16 5.76
C ASP A 343 11.30 9.46 6.51
N PHE A 344 11.40 9.69 7.80
CA PHE A 344 10.28 9.94 8.69
C PHE A 344 10.60 11.10 9.63
N LYS A 345 9.62 11.97 9.86
CA LYS A 345 9.71 13.04 10.84
C LYS A 345 8.53 12.96 11.78
N LEU A 346 8.81 12.91 13.06
CA LEU A 346 7.78 12.91 14.10
C LEU A 346 7.29 14.33 14.36
N ASP A 347 6.03 14.56 14.08
CA ASP A 347 5.37 15.84 14.30
C ASP A 347 4.53 15.82 15.59
N GLY A 348 4.32 16.98 16.17
CA GLY A 348 3.47 17.16 17.34
C GLY A 348 4.16 17.03 18.69
N ASP A 349 3.34 17.00 19.73
CA ASP A 349 3.74 17.06 21.13
C ASP A 349 3.85 15.64 21.73
N VAL A 350 4.68 14.83 21.10
CA VAL A 350 5.04 13.47 21.54
C VAL A 350 6.54 13.30 21.61
N THR A 351 7.00 12.43 22.49
CA THR A 351 8.42 12.16 22.67
C THR A 351 8.74 10.70 22.40
N TYR A 352 9.75 10.49 21.54
CA TYR A 352 10.29 9.17 21.23
C TYR A 352 10.81 8.47 22.50
N LYS A 353 10.50 7.18 22.63
CA LYS A 353 10.95 6.35 23.75
C LYS A 353 12.21 5.58 23.37
N PRO A 354 13.38 5.88 24.01
CA PRO A 354 14.63 5.22 23.70
C PRO A 354 14.58 3.69 23.85
N GLY A 355 15.33 2.98 22.98
CA GLY A 355 15.42 1.53 22.97
C GLY A 355 14.27 0.80 22.30
N THR A 356 13.28 1.52 21.76
CA THR A 356 12.09 0.91 21.12
C THR A 356 12.17 0.85 19.60
N LEU A 357 13.14 1.54 19.00
CA LEU A 357 13.26 1.66 17.55
C LEU A 357 13.72 0.35 16.90
N LYS A 358 12.91 -0.18 15.98
CA LYS A 358 13.16 -1.44 15.29
C LYS A 358 12.77 -1.37 13.83
N VAL A 359 13.40 -2.21 13.02
CA VAL A 359 12.92 -2.57 11.67
C VAL A 359 12.43 -4.01 11.72
N VAL A 360 11.18 -4.20 11.33
CA VAL A 360 10.52 -5.52 11.24
C VAL A 360 10.33 -5.85 9.77
N LYS A 361 10.94 -6.93 9.31
CA LYS A 361 10.83 -7.43 7.93
C LYS A 361 10.15 -8.78 7.95
N LYS A 362 9.18 -8.97 7.07
CA LYS A 362 8.49 -10.25 6.90
C LYS A 362 8.87 -10.86 5.56
N ALA A 363 9.44 -12.04 5.59
CA ALA A 363 9.78 -12.80 4.40
C ALA A 363 8.52 -13.32 3.68
N GLN A 364 8.69 -13.85 2.47
CA GLN A 364 7.58 -14.37 1.67
C GLN A 364 6.94 -15.63 2.30
N ASP A 365 7.72 -16.42 3.04
CA ASP A 365 7.26 -17.59 3.79
C ASP A 365 6.54 -17.24 5.11
N GLY A 366 6.41 -15.95 5.41
CA GLY A 366 5.78 -15.43 6.62
C GLY A 366 6.72 -15.28 7.81
N THR A 367 7.98 -15.68 7.72
CA THR A 367 8.99 -15.51 8.79
C THR A 367 9.26 -14.02 9.02
N GLU A 368 9.22 -13.59 10.28
CA GLU A 368 9.53 -12.22 10.66
C GLU A 368 10.94 -12.11 11.25
N LYS A 369 11.67 -11.11 10.79
CA LYS A 369 12.97 -10.72 11.32
C LYS A 369 12.90 -9.30 11.87
N THR A 370 13.17 -9.16 13.17
CA THR A 370 13.25 -7.87 13.84
C THR A 370 14.71 -7.48 14.08
N THR A 371 15.07 -6.25 13.76
CA THR A 371 16.39 -5.68 13.98
C THR A 371 16.25 -4.39 14.76
N SER A 372 16.86 -4.30 15.94
CA SER A 372 16.91 -3.04 16.71
C SER A 372 17.88 -2.06 16.06
N LEU A 373 17.47 -0.81 15.99
CA LEU A 373 18.33 0.30 15.56
C LEU A 373 18.82 1.08 16.81
N PRO A 374 20.03 1.64 16.76
CA PRO A 374 20.53 2.46 17.86
C PRO A 374 19.72 3.77 17.95
N ASP A 375 19.56 4.27 19.17
CA ASP A 375 18.85 5.55 19.41
C ASP A 375 19.54 6.74 18.72
N SER A 376 20.83 6.65 18.42
CA SER A 376 21.55 7.63 17.61
C SER A 376 21.03 7.76 16.17
N SER A 377 20.22 6.80 15.68
CA SER A 377 19.52 6.92 14.39
C SER A 377 18.39 7.96 14.46
N TRP A 378 17.95 8.32 15.66
CA TRP A 378 16.92 9.31 15.90
C TRP A 378 17.57 10.69 16.16
N SER A 379 17.35 11.64 15.26
CA SER A 379 17.90 12.99 15.37
C SER A 379 16.85 14.04 15.06
N ASN A 380 16.72 15.08 15.89
CA ASN A 380 15.78 16.18 15.68
C ASN A 380 14.33 15.73 15.40
N LYS A 381 13.85 14.73 16.12
CA LYS A 381 12.54 14.08 15.91
C LYS A 381 12.41 13.41 14.54
N ALA A 382 13.50 13.04 13.89
CA ALA A 382 13.46 12.44 12.56
C ALA A 382 14.36 11.21 12.45
N LEU A 383 13.97 10.33 11.56
CA LEU A 383 14.75 9.22 11.03
C LEU A 383 15.09 9.54 9.58
N SER A 384 16.33 9.34 9.18
CA SER A 384 16.74 9.56 7.79
C SER A 384 17.38 8.32 7.21
N LYS A 385 16.97 7.97 5.99
CA LYS A 385 17.53 6.86 5.20
C LYS A 385 17.57 5.53 5.94
N VAL A 386 16.51 5.22 6.71
CA VAL A 386 16.39 3.91 7.36
C VAL A 386 16.21 2.84 6.30
N ASN A 387 17.09 1.84 6.29
CA ASN A 387 17.12 0.80 5.28
C ASN A 387 16.03 -0.27 5.53
N LEU A 388 14.98 -0.23 4.74
CA LEU A 388 13.93 -1.25 4.70
C LEU A 388 14.28 -2.44 3.79
N GLY A 389 15.31 -2.32 2.94
CA GLY A 389 15.78 -3.38 2.06
C GLY A 389 14.98 -3.49 0.77
N LYS A 390 14.63 -4.70 0.40
CA LYS A 390 13.93 -5.05 -0.83
C LYS A 390 12.57 -5.66 -0.49
N LEU A 391 11.52 -5.23 -1.19
CA LEU A 391 10.18 -5.82 -1.10
C LEU A 391 9.74 -6.36 -2.46
N GLY A 392 9.15 -7.57 -2.47
CA GLY A 392 8.70 -8.15 -3.74
C GLY A 392 8.52 -9.66 -3.67
N THR A 393 8.45 -10.26 -4.85
CA THR A 393 8.22 -11.70 -5.05
C THR A 393 9.11 -12.32 -6.13
N TYR A 394 9.97 -11.53 -6.77
CA TYR A 394 10.80 -11.98 -7.90
C TYR A 394 12.13 -12.58 -7.47
N THR A 395 12.68 -12.12 -6.35
CA THR A 395 13.96 -12.62 -5.82
C THR A 395 13.77 -13.23 -4.43
N THR A 396 14.59 -14.20 -4.07
CA THR A 396 14.49 -14.94 -2.81
C THR A 396 14.88 -14.11 -1.58
N ASP A 397 15.60 -13.01 -1.77
CA ASP A 397 16.00 -12.07 -0.73
C ASP A 397 14.98 -10.94 -0.50
N ALA A 398 13.94 -10.86 -1.34
CA ALA A 398 12.87 -9.89 -1.18
C ALA A 398 11.91 -10.29 -0.04
N ASN A 399 11.49 -9.31 0.75
CA ASN A 399 10.50 -9.49 1.81
C ASN A 399 9.11 -9.13 1.29
N SER A 400 8.06 -9.67 1.92
CA SER A 400 6.68 -9.31 1.62
C SER A 400 6.29 -7.95 2.22
N SER A 401 6.91 -7.57 3.34
CA SER A 401 6.71 -6.27 3.98
C SER A 401 7.91 -5.86 4.83
N ALA A 402 8.06 -4.56 5.04
CA ALA A 402 9.02 -3.99 5.97
C ALA A 402 8.46 -2.73 6.63
N TYR A 403 8.62 -2.65 7.95
CA TYR A 403 8.13 -1.55 8.77
C TYR A 403 9.18 -1.10 9.77
N ILE A 404 9.24 0.22 10.01
CA ILE A 404 9.87 0.81 11.19
C ILE A 404 8.82 0.81 12.29
N THR A 405 9.19 0.38 13.49
CA THR A 405 8.33 0.45 14.67
C THR A 405 9.06 1.12 15.81
N PHE A 406 8.37 1.92 16.59
CA PHE A 406 8.90 2.60 17.77
C PHE A 406 7.74 3.08 18.67
N ASP A 407 8.07 3.35 19.92
CA ASP A 407 7.12 3.87 20.89
C ASP A 407 7.38 5.36 21.16
N VAL A 408 6.29 6.07 21.45
CA VAL A 408 6.34 7.45 21.91
C VAL A 408 5.47 7.61 23.15
N THR A 409 5.72 8.68 23.93
CA THR A 409 4.85 9.14 25.00
C THR A 409 4.09 10.38 24.54
N ALA A 410 2.81 10.46 24.84
CA ALA A 410 1.97 11.62 24.61
C ALA A 410 2.26 12.68 25.69
N ASP A 411 3.02 13.73 25.38
CA ASP A 411 3.59 14.61 26.40
C ASP A 411 2.82 15.89 26.63
N LYS A 412 2.01 16.34 25.68
CA LYS A 412 1.31 17.61 25.77
C LYS A 412 -0.04 17.56 25.08
N VAL A 413 -1.04 18.13 25.74
CA VAL A 413 -2.40 18.27 25.21
C VAL A 413 -2.40 19.07 23.91
N GLY A 414 -3.07 18.54 22.88
CA GLY A 414 -3.21 19.18 21.58
C GLY A 414 -3.42 18.17 20.44
N MET A 415 -3.58 18.72 19.24
CA MET A 415 -3.70 17.90 18.02
C MET A 415 -2.32 17.52 17.51
N VAL A 416 -2.08 16.23 17.37
CA VAL A 416 -0.96 15.68 16.61
C VAL A 416 -1.41 15.52 15.16
N LYS A 417 -0.68 16.15 14.25
CA LYS A 417 -0.84 16.00 12.80
C LYS A 417 0.49 15.51 12.26
N GLN A 418 0.53 14.23 11.92
CA GLN A 418 1.72 13.59 11.41
C GLN A 418 1.74 13.67 9.90
N SER A 419 2.83 14.19 9.35
CA SER A 419 3.05 14.23 7.91
C SER A 419 3.45 12.85 7.38
N GLU A 420 3.21 12.65 6.08
CA GLU A 420 3.54 11.41 5.38
C GLU A 420 5.04 11.07 5.46
N ALA A 421 5.38 9.83 5.75
CA ALA A 421 6.74 9.33 5.62
C ALA A 421 7.08 9.04 4.15
N ALA A 422 8.28 9.40 3.71
CA ALA A 422 8.75 9.09 2.38
C ALA A 422 9.46 7.72 2.35
N LEU A 423 9.09 6.88 1.38
CA LEU A 423 9.71 5.58 1.12
C LEU A 423 10.33 5.62 -0.29
N ASN A 424 11.66 5.73 -0.33
CA ASN A 424 12.42 5.99 -1.55
C ASN A 424 13.25 4.75 -1.92
N GLY A 425 12.81 4.02 -2.93
CA GLY A 425 13.60 2.93 -3.52
C GLY A 425 14.26 3.34 -4.83
N ASP A 426 15.08 2.45 -5.38
CA ASP A 426 15.80 2.72 -6.62
C ASP A 426 14.85 2.84 -7.83
N ASN A 427 13.79 2.05 -7.86
CA ASN A 427 12.86 1.91 -8.98
C ASN A 427 11.42 2.29 -8.67
N TYR A 428 11.11 2.73 -7.45
CA TYR A 428 9.79 3.20 -7.06
C TYR A 428 9.86 4.09 -5.82
N LEU A 429 9.05 5.15 -5.81
CA LEU A 429 8.97 6.15 -4.76
C LEU A 429 7.51 6.27 -4.32
N THR A 430 7.28 6.31 -3.01
CA THR A 430 5.94 6.52 -2.46
C THR A 430 5.99 7.23 -1.12
N LYS A 431 4.81 7.53 -0.58
CA LYS A 431 4.63 8.05 0.77
C LYS A 431 3.54 7.27 1.48
N THR A 432 3.61 7.24 2.80
CA THR A 432 2.52 6.73 3.64
C THR A 432 1.33 7.68 3.64
N ASN A 433 0.24 7.26 4.28
CA ASN A 433 -0.84 8.17 4.64
C ASN A 433 -0.37 9.18 5.70
N ALA A 434 -0.92 10.38 5.68
CA ALA A 434 -0.90 11.26 6.84
C ALA A 434 -1.85 10.73 7.92
N LEU A 435 -1.64 11.11 9.18
CA LEU A 435 -2.52 10.76 10.28
C LEU A 435 -2.72 11.92 11.26
N SER A 436 -3.79 11.84 12.04
CA SER A 436 -4.04 12.79 13.13
C SER A 436 -4.78 12.15 14.30
N TYR A 437 -4.47 12.61 15.50
CA TYR A 437 -5.16 12.26 16.73
C TYR A 437 -5.03 13.40 17.76
N GLU A 438 -5.88 13.41 18.77
CA GLU A 438 -5.88 14.42 19.83
C GLU A 438 -5.29 13.84 21.12
N ILE A 439 -4.34 14.55 21.72
CA ILE A 439 -3.87 14.28 23.09
C ILE A 439 -4.73 15.12 24.03
N SER A 440 -5.46 14.47 24.93
CA SER A 440 -6.28 15.10 25.96
C SER A 440 -5.68 14.91 27.35
N GLN A 441 -6.12 15.67 28.32
CA GLN A 441 -5.70 15.45 29.71
C GLN A 441 -6.36 14.22 30.33
N ASN A 442 -7.39 13.71 29.67
CA ASN A 442 -8.16 12.57 30.13
C ASN A 442 -7.31 11.27 30.11
N LYS A 443 -7.36 10.52 31.19
CA LYS A 443 -6.81 9.17 31.28
C LYS A 443 -7.96 8.18 31.20
N ALA A 444 -7.77 7.17 30.36
CA ALA A 444 -8.75 6.10 30.25
C ALA A 444 -8.98 5.42 31.62
N PRO A 445 -10.21 5.02 31.91
CA PRO A 445 -10.50 4.22 33.08
C PRO A 445 -9.78 2.87 33.01
N THR A 446 -9.65 2.22 34.13
CA THR A 446 -9.21 0.83 34.23
C THR A 446 -10.34 -0.04 34.74
N ILE A 447 -10.48 -1.24 34.20
CA ILE A 447 -11.48 -2.21 34.65
C ILE A 447 -10.82 -3.52 35.06
N ASN A 448 -11.35 -4.17 36.06
CA ASN A 448 -10.96 -5.50 36.50
C ASN A 448 -12.19 -6.37 36.59
N LEU A 449 -12.13 -7.57 36.04
CA LEU A 449 -13.18 -8.58 36.09
C LEU A 449 -12.72 -9.71 37.04
N ALA A 450 -13.56 -10.11 37.99
CA ALA A 450 -13.22 -11.14 39.00
C ALA A 450 -12.82 -12.48 38.38
N ASP A 451 -13.41 -12.79 37.22
CA ASP A 451 -13.15 -14.01 36.46
C ASP A 451 -12.27 -13.79 35.21
N ALA A 452 -11.53 -12.69 35.16
CA ALA A 452 -10.64 -12.41 34.03
C ALA A 452 -9.69 -13.58 33.75
N GLY A 453 -9.60 -13.97 32.47
CA GLY A 453 -8.75 -15.06 32.02
C GLY A 453 -9.17 -16.47 32.45
N LYS A 454 -10.26 -16.60 33.18
CA LYS A 454 -10.80 -17.91 33.61
C LYS A 454 -11.73 -18.49 32.57
N SER A 455 -11.98 -19.79 32.72
CA SER A 455 -13.06 -20.52 32.07
C SER A 455 -14.12 -20.86 33.09
N VAL A 456 -15.37 -20.50 32.82
CA VAL A 456 -16.52 -20.70 33.71
C VAL A 456 -17.53 -21.55 32.98
N ASP A 457 -17.97 -22.62 33.64
CA ASP A 457 -19.01 -23.50 33.12
C ASP A 457 -20.38 -22.99 33.51
N VAL A 458 -21.31 -22.92 32.57
CA VAL A 458 -22.69 -22.47 32.73
C VAL A 458 -23.60 -23.49 32.09
N THR A 459 -24.72 -23.79 32.75
CA THR A 459 -25.73 -24.68 32.17
C THR A 459 -26.58 -23.93 31.14
N GLU A 460 -26.94 -24.59 30.07
CA GLU A 460 -27.89 -24.04 29.08
C GLU A 460 -29.17 -23.55 29.74
N GLY A 461 -29.59 -22.35 29.41
CA GLY A 461 -30.75 -21.70 30.01
C GLY A 461 -30.43 -20.88 31.26
N ASP A 462 -29.22 -20.99 31.80
CA ASP A 462 -28.76 -20.15 32.91
C ASP A 462 -28.06 -18.90 32.41
N ALA A 463 -28.16 -17.82 33.17
CA ALA A 463 -27.47 -16.57 32.91
C ALA A 463 -26.12 -16.55 33.63
N TYR A 464 -25.11 -15.99 33.01
CA TYR A 464 -23.81 -15.76 33.63
C TYR A 464 -23.79 -14.44 34.39
N LYS A 465 -23.55 -14.50 35.71
CA LYS A 465 -23.36 -13.31 36.55
C LYS A 465 -21.88 -13.02 36.70
N PHE A 466 -21.52 -11.77 36.50
CA PHE A 466 -20.15 -11.31 36.64
C PHE A 466 -20.04 -10.05 37.50
N ASN A 467 -18.91 -9.84 38.10
CA ASN A 467 -18.61 -8.68 38.91
C ASN A 467 -17.14 -8.29 38.79
N GLY A 468 -16.83 -7.10 39.26
CA GLY A 468 -15.48 -6.59 39.27
C GLY A 468 -15.39 -5.18 39.81
N THR A 469 -14.31 -4.51 39.48
CA THR A 469 -14.09 -3.11 39.87
C THR A 469 -13.67 -2.30 38.66
N TRP A 470 -14.03 -1.05 38.63
CA TRP A 470 -13.49 -0.07 37.70
C TRP A 470 -12.95 1.13 38.47
N LYS A 471 -12.06 1.89 37.84
CA LYS A 471 -11.38 3.03 38.44
C LYS A 471 -11.03 4.02 37.35
N ASP A 472 -11.26 5.30 37.63
CA ASP A 472 -10.81 6.41 36.81
C ASP A 472 -10.28 7.52 37.70
N VAL A 473 -9.22 8.23 37.24
CA VAL A 473 -8.53 9.21 38.07
C VAL A 473 -9.00 10.63 37.84
N ASP A 474 -9.66 10.92 36.72
CA ASP A 474 -9.95 12.28 36.29
C ASP A 474 -11.37 12.51 35.73
N SER A 475 -12.02 11.54 35.10
CA SER A 475 -13.38 11.68 34.58
C SER A 475 -14.44 11.65 35.70
N ASP A 476 -15.59 12.28 35.45
CA ASP A 476 -16.69 12.35 36.43
C ASP A 476 -17.57 11.11 36.44
N THR A 477 -17.75 10.49 35.28
CA THR A 477 -18.59 9.30 35.11
C THR A 477 -17.99 8.33 34.09
N ALA A 478 -18.48 7.09 34.10
CA ALA A 478 -18.16 6.10 33.09
C ALA A 478 -19.41 5.29 32.69
N ASN A 479 -19.40 4.77 31.46
CA ASN A 479 -20.34 3.80 30.93
C ASN A 479 -19.69 2.43 30.91
N LEU A 480 -20.32 1.43 31.53
CA LEU A 480 -19.81 0.07 31.59
C LEU A 480 -20.58 -0.80 30.61
N SER A 481 -19.85 -1.56 29.80
CA SER A 481 -20.40 -2.40 28.74
C SER A 481 -19.73 -3.76 28.70
N TYR A 482 -20.46 -4.73 28.14
CA TYR A 482 -19.89 -6.01 27.75
C TYR A 482 -20.25 -6.33 26.29
N SER A 483 -19.52 -7.25 25.70
CA SER A 483 -19.89 -7.91 24.44
C SER A 483 -19.64 -9.41 24.54
N VAL A 484 -20.40 -10.17 23.77
CA VAL A 484 -20.25 -11.62 23.65
C VAL A 484 -19.71 -11.91 22.25
N ASP A 485 -18.64 -12.69 22.15
CA ASP A 485 -18.00 -13.15 20.90
C ASP A 485 -17.67 -12.02 19.90
N GLY A 486 -17.32 -10.84 20.43
CA GLY A 486 -17.04 -9.67 19.61
C GLY A 486 -18.26 -9.04 18.94
N GLY A 487 -19.45 -9.44 19.31
CA GLY A 487 -20.71 -8.84 18.87
C GLY A 487 -20.92 -7.42 19.40
N SER A 488 -22.13 -6.88 19.18
CA SER A 488 -22.51 -5.54 19.63
C SER A 488 -22.35 -5.36 21.13
N ALA A 489 -21.90 -4.18 21.53
CA ALA A 489 -21.79 -3.81 22.93
C ALA A 489 -23.16 -3.72 23.60
N VAL A 490 -23.26 -4.27 24.79
CA VAL A 490 -24.43 -4.16 25.67
C VAL A 490 -24.03 -3.31 26.86
N SER A 491 -24.62 -2.11 26.99
CA SER A 491 -24.42 -1.27 28.18
C SER A 491 -25.17 -1.87 29.35
N PHE A 492 -24.51 -2.05 30.49
CA PHE A 492 -25.14 -2.53 31.71
C PHE A 492 -25.12 -1.50 32.84
N ALA A 493 -24.35 -0.42 32.69
CA ALA A 493 -24.39 0.72 33.59
C ALA A 493 -23.98 1.97 32.84
N SER A 494 -24.79 3.02 32.91
CA SER A 494 -24.53 4.29 32.22
C SER A 494 -24.38 5.42 33.23
N ASP A 495 -23.47 6.36 32.93
CA ASP A 495 -23.19 7.55 33.74
C ASP A 495 -22.89 7.23 35.23
N VAL A 496 -22.20 6.11 35.47
CA VAL A 496 -21.83 5.70 36.83
C VAL A 496 -20.84 6.71 37.37
N LYS A 497 -21.18 7.29 38.53
CA LYS A 497 -20.36 8.30 39.18
C LYS A 497 -19.02 7.74 39.65
N ASN A 498 -17.97 8.47 39.35
CA ASN A 498 -16.61 8.24 39.79
C ASN A 498 -16.31 9.07 41.05
N ASP A 499 -16.95 8.73 42.15
CA ASP A 499 -16.81 9.45 43.43
C ASP A 499 -16.60 8.46 44.58
N PRO A 500 -15.43 8.53 45.28
CA PRO A 500 -14.31 9.42 45.00
C PRO A 500 -13.46 8.99 43.79
N LYS A 501 -12.96 9.98 43.04
CA LYS A 501 -12.07 9.76 41.91
C LYS A 501 -10.83 8.99 42.29
N GLY A 502 -10.34 8.14 41.40
CA GLY A 502 -9.13 7.35 41.59
C GLY A 502 -9.27 6.19 42.58
N GLN A 503 -10.47 5.88 43.06
CA GLN A 503 -10.77 4.72 43.87
C GLN A 503 -11.43 3.62 43.04
N ASN A 504 -11.41 2.40 43.56
CA ASN A 504 -12.12 1.28 42.94
C ASN A 504 -13.61 1.34 43.23
N HIS A 505 -14.42 1.33 42.18
CA HIS A 505 -15.87 1.25 42.23
C HIS A 505 -16.31 -0.16 41.83
N ASN A 506 -17.14 -0.80 42.66
CA ASN A 506 -17.63 -2.13 42.36
C ASN A 506 -18.72 -2.09 41.28
N TYR A 507 -18.75 -3.10 40.44
CA TYR A 507 -19.83 -3.35 39.51
C TYR A 507 -20.25 -4.82 39.53
N SER A 508 -21.48 -5.07 39.11
CA SER A 508 -21.98 -6.42 38.84
C SER A 508 -23.00 -6.35 37.70
N SER A 509 -23.07 -7.40 36.91
CA SER A 509 -24.06 -7.53 35.84
C SER A 509 -24.28 -8.98 35.47
N THR A 510 -25.13 -9.20 34.48
CA THR A 510 -25.54 -10.53 34.05
C THR A 510 -25.61 -10.59 32.54
N VAL A 511 -24.96 -11.57 31.95
CA VAL A 511 -25.16 -11.94 30.54
C VAL A 511 -26.39 -12.86 30.49
N SER A 512 -27.39 -12.46 29.68
CA SER A 512 -28.60 -13.23 29.52
C SER A 512 -28.34 -14.63 28.96
N ALA A 513 -29.07 -15.63 29.42
CA ALA A 513 -29.04 -16.98 28.85
C ALA A 513 -29.28 -17.01 27.34
N THR A 514 -30.11 -16.10 26.82
CA THR A 514 -30.37 -16.00 25.36
C THR A 514 -29.19 -15.52 24.56
N SER A 515 -28.20 -14.90 25.21
CA SER A 515 -26.93 -14.46 24.58
C SER A 515 -25.82 -15.50 24.72
N LEU A 516 -26.08 -16.61 25.38
CA LEU A 516 -25.15 -17.70 25.67
C LEU A 516 -25.77 -19.04 25.22
N PRO A 517 -25.87 -19.31 23.91
CA PRO A 517 -26.26 -20.62 23.41
C PRO A 517 -25.22 -21.68 23.81
N LEU A 518 -25.50 -22.93 23.52
CA LEU A 518 -24.52 -24.02 23.74
C LEU A 518 -23.21 -23.75 23.03
N GLY A 519 -22.10 -24.03 23.71
CA GLY A 519 -20.77 -23.85 23.18
C GLY A 519 -19.86 -22.98 24.05
N THR A 520 -18.73 -22.57 23.51
CA THR A 520 -17.78 -21.72 24.21
C THR A 520 -17.92 -20.28 23.72
N HIS A 521 -18.11 -19.36 24.65
CA HIS A 521 -18.30 -17.94 24.42
C HIS A 521 -17.22 -17.13 25.10
N LYS A 522 -16.86 -16.02 24.51
CA LYS A 522 -15.94 -15.04 25.09
C LYS A 522 -16.73 -13.78 25.48
N VAL A 523 -16.86 -13.55 26.78
CA VAL A 523 -17.43 -12.30 27.29
C VAL A 523 -16.31 -11.30 27.53
N SER A 524 -16.42 -10.12 26.94
CA SER A 524 -15.47 -9.02 27.04
C SER A 524 -16.11 -7.85 27.77
N VAL A 525 -15.50 -7.35 28.84
CA VAL A 525 -16.04 -6.26 29.67
C VAL A 525 -15.09 -5.07 29.62
N TYR A 526 -15.64 -3.87 29.49
CA TYR A 526 -14.88 -2.62 29.44
C TYR A 526 -15.70 -1.43 29.93
N ALA A 527 -15.01 -0.36 30.27
CA ALA A 527 -15.57 0.93 30.63
C ALA A 527 -15.21 2.00 29.59
N VAL A 528 -16.07 3.00 29.44
CA VAL A 528 -15.79 4.21 28.64
C VAL A 528 -16.15 5.40 29.53
N ASP A 529 -15.21 6.32 29.72
CA ASP A 529 -15.43 7.51 30.54
C ASP A 529 -16.28 8.58 29.84
N SER A 530 -16.58 9.65 30.57
CA SER A 530 -17.39 10.77 30.05
C SER A 530 -16.71 11.52 28.90
N ASP A 531 -15.37 11.42 28.75
CA ASP A 531 -14.60 12.04 27.68
C ASP A 531 -14.37 11.11 26.48
N GLY A 532 -14.87 9.88 26.57
CA GLY A 532 -14.85 8.89 25.49
C GLY A 532 -13.64 7.98 25.45
N ALA A 533 -12.73 8.04 26.45
CA ALA A 533 -11.62 7.10 26.51
C ALA A 533 -12.09 5.73 27.05
N LYS A 534 -11.60 4.68 26.39
CA LYS A 534 -11.95 3.29 26.69
C LYS A 534 -10.88 2.63 27.56
N SER A 535 -11.32 1.89 28.58
CA SER A 535 -10.45 1.10 29.46
C SER A 535 -9.73 -0.04 28.73
N ASN A 536 -8.84 -0.73 29.46
CA ASN A 536 -8.50 -2.12 29.13
C ASN A 536 -9.78 -2.95 28.97
N VAL A 537 -9.67 -4.06 28.22
CA VAL A 537 -10.76 -5.03 28.01
C VAL A 537 -10.40 -6.29 28.80
N GLU A 538 -11.22 -6.63 29.77
CA GLU A 538 -11.12 -7.89 30.50
C GLU A 538 -12.00 -8.94 29.87
N THR A 539 -11.56 -10.20 29.88
CA THR A 539 -12.27 -11.28 29.22
C THR A 539 -12.39 -12.51 30.09
N VAL A 540 -13.53 -13.18 29.96
CA VAL A 540 -13.79 -14.50 30.57
C VAL A 540 -14.33 -15.44 29.49
N THR A 541 -13.93 -16.69 29.56
CA THR A 541 -14.47 -17.74 28.69
C THR A 541 -15.65 -18.42 29.40
N ILE A 542 -16.79 -18.54 28.73
CA ILE A 542 -17.98 -19.20 29.24
C ILE A 542 -18.23 -20.47 28.43
N ASN A 543 -18.20 -21.62 29.08
CA ASN A 543 -18.52 -22.89 28.45
C ASN A 543 -19.99 -23.23 28.81
N VAL A 544 -20.87 -23.07 27.87
CA VAL A 544 -22.28 -23.42 28.04
C VAL A 544 -22.50 -24.84 27.59
N ALA A 545 -22.90 -25.67 28.52
CA ALA A 545 -23.27 -27.05 28.25
C ALA A 545 -24.73 -27.28 28.67
N THR A 546 -25.39 -28.23 28.04
CA THR A 546 -26.66 -28.74 28.54
C THR A 546 -26.48 -29.24 29.98
N ALA A 547 -27.56 -29.46 30.73
CA ALA A 547 -27.48 -30.05 32.07
C ALA A 547 -26.76 -31.40 32.00
N GLY A 548 -25.45 -31.34 32.07
CA GLY A 548 -24.46 -32.31 31.64
C GLY A 548 -23.52 -31.70 30.63
N LEU A 549 -22.28 -32.18 30.60
CA LEU A 549 -21.17 -31.65 29.82
C LEU A 549 -21.08 -32.40 28.49
N LEU A 550 -20.98 -31.66 27.40
CA LEU A 550 -20.55 -32.19 26.10
C LEU A 550 -19.28 -31.47 25.68
N GLN A 551 -18.13 -32.16 25.73
CA GLN A 551 -16.86 -31.55 25.42
C GLN A 551 -15.85 -32.55 24.89
N PHE A 552 -14.90 -32.09 24.15
CA PHE A 552 -13.69 -32.86 23.90
C PHE A 552 -12.87 -33.01 25.19
N VAL A 553 -12.48 -34.24 25.50
CA VAL A 553 -11.54 -34.56 26.59
C VAL A 553 -10.12 -34.55 26.04
N ASN A 554 -9.96 -35.06 24.82
CA ASN A 554 -8.71 -35.07 24.12
C ASN A 554 -8.92 -34.89 22.62
N ILE A 555 -8.08 -34.04 22.02
CA ILE A 555 -7.92 -33.89 20.58
C ILE A 555 -6.41 -33.88 20.33
N PRO A 556 -5.89 -34.74 19.47
CA PRO A 556 -4.47 -34.75 19.17
C PRO A 556 -4.07 -33.43 18.52
N THR A 557 -3.02 -32.78 19.02
CA THR A 557 -2.46 -31.55 18.44
C THR A 557 -1.73 -31.80 17.13
N THR A 558 -1.20 -33.00 17.00
CA THR A 558 -0.53 -33.51 15.79
C THR A 558 -0.85 -34.99 15.65
N THR A 559 -1.05 -35.44 14.44
CA THR A 559 -1.26 -36.83 14.09
C THR A 559 -0.47 -37.16 12.82
N SER A 560 -0.22 -38.44 12.58
CA SER A 560 0.57 -38.87 11.43
C SER A 560 -0.06 -40.07 10.71
N TYR A 561 0.08 -40.10 9.41
CA TYR A 561 -0.17 -41.28 8.56
C TYR A 561 1.12 -42.08 8.30
N GLY A 562 2.24 -41.66 8.91
CA GLY A 562 3.53 -42.34 8.76
C GLY A 562 4.21 -42.05 7.42
N SER A 563 5.14 -42.94 7.07
CA SER A 563 5.80 -42.91 5.76
C SER A 563 5.04 -43.79 4.79
N ILE A 564 4.69 -43.26 3.65
CA ILE A 564 3.81 -43.86 2.65
C ILE A 564 4.62 -44.04 1.36
N GLU A 565 4.54 -45.22 0.75
CA GLU A 565 5.05 -45.41 -0.59
C GLU A 565 4.01 -44.96 -1.61
N ILE A 566 4.45 -44.19 -2.61
CA ILE A 566 3.60 -43.79 -3.73
C ILE A 566 3.24 -45.05 -4.52
N PRO A 567 1.93 -45.36 -4.71
CA PRO A 567 1.52 -46.58 -5.37
C PRO A 567 1.97 -46.59 -6.84
N ALA A 568 2.50 -47.73 -7.27
CA ALA A 568 2.89 -47.92 -8.66
C ALA A 568 1.66 -48.23 -9.52
N GLY A 569 1.47 -47.51 -10.63
CA GLY A 569 0.35 -47.71 -11.56
C GLY A 569 -0.75 -46.65 -11.44
N LYS A 570 -1.99 -47.03 -11.79
CA LYS A 570 -3.16 -46.09 -11.81
C LYS A 570 -4.04 -46.20 -10.56
N GLU A 571 -3.68 -47.01 -9.59
CA GLU A 571 -4.51 -47.24 -8.41
C GLU A 571 -4.15 -46.25 -7.30
N SER A 572 -5.16 -45.81 -6.56
CA SER A 572 -5.02 -45.13 -5.30
C SER A 572 -5.02 -46.13 -4.15
N VAL A 573 -4.37 -45.79 -3.04
CA VAL A 573 -4.30 -46.64 -1.84
C VAL A 573 -4.78 -45.84 -0.64
N ASP A 574 -5.73 -46.42 0.09
CA ASP A 574 -6.18 -45.88 1.38
C ASP A 574 -5.14 -46.19 2.46
N ILE A 575 -4.73 -45.15 3.19
CA ILE A 575 -3.74 -45.24 4.25
C ILE A 575 -4.42 -45.03 5.59
N SER A 576 -4.27 -45.99 6.46
CA SER A 576 -4.81 -45.92 7.81
C SER A 576 -4.09 -44.88 8.68
N ARG A 577 -4.79 -44.41 9.67
CA ARG A 577 -4.26 -43.50 10.70
C ARG A 577 -3.18 -44.19 11.54
N GLY A 578 -2.26 -43.38 12.07
CA GLY A 578 -1.36 -43.83 13.14
C GLY A 578 -2.08 -44.00 14.48
N ASN A 579 -1.38 -44.56 15.45
CA ASN A 579 -1.92 -44.81 16.80
C ASN A 579 -2.11 -43.50 17.64
N ASP A 580 -1.70 -42.39 17.10
CA ASP A 580 -1.77 -41.06 17.74
C ASP A 580 -3.12 -40.33 17.53
N TRP A 581 -4.10 -40.96 16.88
CA TRP A 581 -5.44 -40.44 16.70
C TRP A 581 -6.35 -40.77 17.91
N ASP A 582 -6.05 -40.20 19.09
CA ASP A 582 -6.86 -40.35 20.28
C ASP A 582 -7.80 -39.14 20.44
N VAL A 583 -8.99 -39.25 19.88
CA VAL A 583 -10.06 -38.26 20.03
C VAL A 583 -11.09 -38.79 21.03
N ARG A 584 -11.35 -38.00 22.05
CA ARG A 584 -12.27 -38.39 23.14
C ARG A 584 -13.25 -37.27 23.45
N VAL A 585 -14.50 -37.65 23.65
CA VAL A 585 -15.60 -36.76 24.03
C VAL A 585 -16.18 -37.19 25.36
N LYS A 586 -16.30 -36.26 26.29
CA LYS A 586 -17.08 -36.44 27.50
C LYS A 586 -18.48 -35.87 27.28
N ASP A 587 -19.45 -36.71 27.43
CA ASP A 587 -20.87 -36.33 27.35
C ASP A 587 -21.60 -36.80 28.60
N THR A 588 -21.92 -35.85 29.48
CA THR A 588 -22.66 -36.09 30.72
C THR A 588 -24.07 -35.54 30.64
N ARG A 589 -24.55 -35.18 29.46
CA ARG A 589 -25.89 -34.66 29.23
C ARG A 589 -26.95 -35.73 29.43
N LYS A 590 -28.19 -35.32 29.39
CA LYS A 590 -29.35 -36.20 29.53
C LYS A 590 -29.31 -37.31 28.49
N THR A 591 -29.60 -38.56 28.93
CA THR A 591 -29.77 -39.69 28.02
C THR A 591 -30.78 -39.36 26.93
N GLY A 592 -30.39 -39.63 25.68
CA GLY A 592 -31.17 -39.28 24.50
C GLY A 592 -30.74 -37.97 23.82
N SER A 593 -29.82 -37.18 24.42
CA SER A 593 -29.21 -36.04 23.76
C SER A 593 -28.35 -36.55 22.57
N HIS A 594 -28.47 -35.87 21.47
CA HIS A 594 -27.74 -36.24 20.24
C HIS A 594 -26.54 -35.30 20.02
N TRP A 595 -25.47 -35.82 19.47
CA TRP A 595 -24.29 -35.02 19.10
C TRP A 595 -23.50 -35.67 17.98
N HIS A 596 -22.73 -34.88 17.28
CA HIS A 596 -21.80 -35.37 16.28
C HIS A 596 -20.48 -34.61 16.30
N VAL A 597 -19.50 -35.17 15.63
CA VAL A 597 -18.21 -34.52 15.43
C VAL A 597 -18.05 -34.26 13.95
N ASP A 598 -17.76 -33.00 13.65
CA ASP A 598 -17.36 -32.54 12.35
C ASP A 598 -15.84 -32.36 12.29
N LEU A 599 -15.26 -32.71 11.16
CA LEU A 599 -13.87 -32.47 10.85
C LEU A 599 -13.76 -31.62 9.58
N THR A 600 -12.99 -30.56 9.65
CA THR A 600 -12.76 -29.65 8.51
C THR A 600 -11.28 -29.62 8.15
N LEU A 601 -10.97 -29.88 6.91
CA LEU A 601 -9.64 -29.62 6.36
C LEU A 601 -9.50 -28.10 6.14
N THR A 602 -8.68 -27.44 6.96
CA THR A 602 -8.48 -25.98 6.86
C THR A 602 -7.29 -25.59 6.00
N GLU A 603 -6.29 -26.46 5.93
CA GLU A 603 -5.17 -26.34 4.99
C GLU A 603 -4.91 -27.71 4.36
N PRO A 604 -4.75 -27.79 3.04
CA PRO A 604 -4.54 -29.08 2.35
C PRO A 604 -3.15 -29.65 2.65
N PHE A 605 -2.96 -30.93 2.39
CA PHE A 605 -1.63 -31.56 2.48
C PHE A 605 -0.67 -30.88 1.50
N THR A 606 0.26 -30.12 2.05
CA THR A 606 1.20 -29.31 1.27
C THR A 606 2.62 -29.61 1.70
N THR A 607 3.52 -29.73 0.73
CA THR A 607 4.97 -29.74 0.94
C THR A 607 5.60 -28.53 0.28
N GLY A 608 6.71 -28.04 0.80
CA GLY A 608 7.42 -26.88 0.22
C GLY A 608 6.62 -25.58 0.21
N LYS A 609 5.66 -25.40 1.12
CA LYS A 609 4.76 -24.26 1.19
C LYS A 609 5.50 -22.93 1.09
N GLY A 610 5.09 -22.05 0.15
CA GLY A 610 5.72 -20.75 -0.10
C GLY A 610 7.02 -20.78 -0.90
N THR A 611 7.37 -21.93 -1.49
CA THR A 611 8.58 -22.10 -2.33
C THR A 611 8.21 -22.46 -3.77
N ALA A 612 9.18 -22.40 -4.68
CA ALA A 612 9.00 -22.86 -6.06
C ALA A 612 8.72 -24.39 -6.18
N ASN A 613 8.93 -25.14 -5.10
CA ASN A 613 8.70 -26.59 -5.01
C ASN A 613 7.45 -26.92 -4.18
N GLU A 614 6.50 -26.00 -4.13
CA GLU A 614 5.24 -26.24 -3.45
C GLU A 614 4.39 -27.27 -4.23
N HIS A 615 4.02 -28.35 -3.55
CA HIS A 615 3.11 -29.34 -4.09
C HIS A 615 1.98 -29.57 -3.09
N VAL A 616 0.77 -29.62 -3.60
CA VAL A 616 -0.44 -29.93 -2.83
C VAL A 616 -0.96 -31.28 -3.29
N LEU A 617 -1.22 -32.17 -2.35
CA LEU A 617 -1.91 -33.43 -2.64
C LEU A 617 -3.39 -33.13 -2.86
N LYS A 618 -3.92 -33.60 -3.97
CA LYS A 618 -5.35 -33.49 -4.29
C LYS A 618 -6.07 -34.72 -3.77
N GLU A 619 -7.31 -34.53 -3.32
CA GLU A 619 -8.17 -35.64 -2.89
C GLU A 619 -7.53 -36.56 -1.84
N ALA A 620 -6.57 -36.01 -1.07
CA ALA A 620 -5.69 -36.79 -0.20
C ALA A 620 -6.30 -37.19 1.13
N LEU A 621 -7.45 -36.63 1.51
CA LEU A 621 -8.14 -36.96 2.77
C LEU A 621 -9.57 -37.34 2.49
N VAL A 622 -9.99 -38.48 3.02
CA VAL A 622 -11.34 -39.01 2.85
C VAL A 622 -11.90 -39.49 4.18
N TYR A 623 -13.21 -39.42 4.32
CA TYR A 623 -13.96 -40.10 5.38
C TYR A 623 -14.71 -41.29 4.79
N LYS A 624 -14.41 -42.47 5.32
CA LYS A 624 -14.96 -43.73 4.84
C LYS A 624 -15.81 -44.40 5.92
N THR A 625 -17.01 -44.79 5.56
CA THR A 625 -17.92 -45.53 6.43
C THR A 625 -18.70 -46.59 5.64
N GLY A 626 -18.50 -47.85 5.96
CA GLY A 626 -19.01 -48.99 5.17
C GLY A 626 -18.44 -48.94 3.76
N THR A 627 -19.32 -48.83 2.75
CA THR A 627 -18.92 -48.69 1.33
C THR A 627 -18.94 -47.26 0.85
N SER A 628 -19.36 -46.29 1.68
CA SER A 628 -19.43 -44.88 1.32
C SER A 628 -18.11 -44.16 1.64
N GLN A 629 -17.71 -43.27 0.74
CA GLN A 629 -16.55 -42.42 0.90
C GLN A 629 -16.92 -40.96 0.63
N THR A 630 -16.48 -40.08 1.50
CA THR A 630 -16.63 -38.63 1.36
C THR A 630 -15.27 -37.98 1.36
N GLU A 631 -14.98 -37.21 0.34
CA GLU A 631 -13.73 -36.44 0.21
C GLU A 631 -13.78 -35.16 1.03
N PHE A 632 -12.64 -34.78 1.64
CA PHE A 632 -12.50 -33.51 2.32
C PHE A 632 -12.11 -32.39 1.35
N THR A 633 -13.03 -31.46 1.17
CA THR A 633 -12.74 -30.20 0.49
C THR A 633 -12.33 -29.14 1.51
N VAL A 634 -11.30 -28.36 1.21
CA VAL A 634 -10.82 -27.30 2.11
C VAL A 634 -11.94 -26.34 2.47
N GLY A 635 -12.12 -26.12 3.76
CA GLY A 635 -13.16 -25.24 4.32
C GLY A 635 -14.53 -25.89 4.48
N THR A 636 -14.74 -27.13 4.02
CA THR A 636 -16.01 -27.84 4.16
C THR A 636 -15.95 -28.84 5.31
N ALA A 637 -16.92 -28.76 6.22
CA ALA A 637 -17.04 -29.70 7.34
C ALA A 637 -17.61 -31.04 6.87
N VAL A 638 -17.04 -32.14 7.35
CA VAL A 638 -17.52 -33.51 7.13
C VAL A 638 -17.85 -34.12 8.48
N LYS A 639 -19.09 -34.63 8.65
CA LYS A 639 -19.49 -35.35 9.86
C LYS A 639 -18.75 -36.69 9.90
N VAL A 640 -17.87 -36.85 10.89
CA VAL A 640 -17.00 -38.03 11.03
C VAL A 640 -17.38 -38.95 12.18
N TYR A 641 -18.28 -38.53 13.06
CA TYR A 641 -18.79 -39.32 14.15
C TYR A 641 -20.17 -38.81 14.55
N ASP A 642 -21.04 -39.72 14.98
CA ASP A 642 -22.45 -39.42 15.37
C ASP A 642 -22.85 -40.33 16.54
N LYS A 643 -23.44 -39.76 17.57
CA LYS A 643 -23.83 -40.53 18.75
C LYS A 643 -25.01 -39.91 19.52
N THR A 644 -25.78 -40.80 20.14
CA THR A 644 -26.77 -40.43 21.14
C THR A 644 -26.23 -40.78 22.53
N THR A 645 -26.35 -39.87 23.49
CA THR A 645 -25.91 -40.01 24.87
C THR A 645 -26.67 -41.16 25.54
N VAL A 646 -25.93 -42.09 26.14
CA VAL A 646 -26.52 -43.24 26.82
C VAL A 646 -26.31 -43.15 28.34
N ASN A 647 -25.12 -42.89 28.83
CA ASN A 647 -24.78 -42.93 30.25
C ASN A 647 -23.74 -41.90 30.72
N GLY A 648 -23.48 -40.87 30.02
CA GLY A 648 -22.60 -39.77 30.48
C GLY A 648 -21.10 -40.11 30.59
N ASP A 649 -20.57 -41.04 29.81
CA ASP A 649 -19.19 -41.51 29.89
C ASP A 649 -18.25 -40.85 28.86
N ASP A 650 -16.94 -41.00 29.09
CA ASP A 650 -15.94 -40.69 28.10
C ASP A 650 -16.10 -41.59 26.86
N VAL A 651 -16.33 -40.99 25.72
CA VAL A 651 -16.55 -41.67 24.45
C VAL A 651 -15.30 -41.57 23.58
N PRO A 652 -14.54 -42.63 23.45
CA PRO A 652 -13.46 -42.65 22.46
C PRO A 652 -14.03 -42.76 21.05
N ILE A 653 -13.60 -41.87 20.17
CA ILE A 653 -13.96 -41.92 18.76
C ILE A 653 -12.95 -42.86 18.08
N LYS A 654 -13.44 -44.04 17.72
CA LYS A 654 -12.63 -45.08 17.09
C LYS A 654 -13.29 -45.56 15.81
N TRP A 655 -12.46 -45.83 14.82
CA TRP A 655 -12.85 -46.49 13.58
C TRP A 655 -11.96 -47.72 13.36
N ALA A 656 -12.41 -48.69 12.59
CA ALA A 656 -11.57 -49.77 12.10
C ALA A 656 -10.45 -49.21 11.22
N ASP A 657 -9.39 -49.97 10.99
CA ASP A 657 -8.22 -49.47 10.26
C ASP A 657 -8.53 -49.04 8.82
N ASP A 658 -9.52 -49.65 8.20
CA ASP A 658 -10.00 -49.37 6.85
C ASP A 658 -11.19 -48.37 6.81
N GLN A 659 -11.56 -47.80 7.94
CA GLN A 659 -12.72 -46.88 8.10
C GLN A 659 -12.30 -45.59 8.78
N GLY A 660 -13.18 -44.59 8.75
CA GLY A 660 -12.97 -43.27 9.36
C GLY A 660 -12.13 -42.36 8.46
N VAL A 661 -11.34 -41.51 9.07
CA VAL A 661 -10.53 -40.50 8.36
C VAL A 661 -9.23 -41.18 7.83
N LEU A 662 -9.18 -41.39 6.55
CA LEU A 662 -8.07 -42.07 5.87
C LEU A 662 -7.35 -41.07 4.94
N MET A 663 -6.08 -41.31 4.72
CA MET A 663 -5.35 -40.62 3.67
C MET A 663 -5.38 -41.48 2.39
N VAL A 664 -5.49 -40.83 1.25
CA VAL A 664 -5.42 -41.50 -0.06
C VAL A 664 -4.12 -41.08 -0.74
N ALA A 665 -3.30 -42.07 -1.08
CA ALA A 665 -2.11 -41.82 -1.89
C ALA A 665 -2.37 -42.21 -3.34
N HIS A 666 -2.02 -41.31 -4.27
CA HIS A 666 -2.18 -41.51 -5.70
C HIS A 666 -0.84 -41.70 -6.40
N SER A 667 -0.84 -42.43 -7.48
CA SER A 667 0.39 -42.69 -8.27
C SER A 667 1.02 -41.43 -8.89
N ALA A 668 0.26 -40.34 -8.95
CA ALA A 668 0.74 -39.05 -9.44
C ALA A 668 1.28 -38.14 -8.33
N ASP A 669 1.26 -38.56 -7.08
CA ASP A 669 1.73 -37.77 -5.96
C ASP A 669 3.25 -37.57 -6.00
N TYR A 670 3.69 -36.41 -5.55
CA TYR A 670 5.11 -36.08 -5.45
C TYR A 670 5.69 -36.59 -4.13
N LYS A 671 6.95 -36.99 -4.15
CA LYS A 671 7.69 -37.39 -2.94
C LYS A 671 7.96 -36.13 -2.09
N GLY A 672 7.59 -36.17 -0.81
CA GLY A 672 7.85 -35.06 0.11
C GLY A 672 7.30 -35.32 1.51
N ALA A 673 7.66 -34.44 2.44
CA ALA A 673 6.99 -34.36 3.75
C ALA A 673 5.82 -33.40 3.63
N TYR A 674 4.62 -33.91 3.82
CA TYR A 674 3.38 -33.15 3.69
C TYR A 674 2.77 -32.89 5.05
N ALA A 675 2.21 -31.70 5.23
CA ALA A 675 1.42 -31.32 6.38
C ALA A 675 0.11 -30.70 5.94
N ALA A 676 -0.93 -30.96 6.72
CA ALA A 676 -2.25 -30.37 6.56
C ALA A 676 -2.74 -29.84 7.90
N LYS A 677 -3.77 -29.00 7.91
CA LYS A 677 -4.45 -28.61 9.15
C LYS A 677 -5.87 -29.06 9.15
N LEU A 678 -6.26 -29.62 10.28
CA LEU A 678 -7.60 -30.10 10.55
C LEU A 678 -8.19 -29.31 11.71
N ASN A 679 -9.46 -29.00 11.61
CA ASN A 679 -10.24 -28.41 12.70
C ASN A 679 -11.36 -29.37 13.12
N TRP A 680 -11.41 -29.71 14.41
CA TRP A 680 -12.42 -30.56 15.02
C TRP A 680 -13.53 -29.69 15.61
N ALA A 681 -14.75 -29.99 15.31
CA ALA A 681 -15.90 -29.36 15.89
C ALA A 681 -16.83 -30.41 16.51
N LEU A 682 -17.19 -30.20 17.78
CA LEU A 682 -18.19 -31.00 18.49
C LEU A 682 -19.50 -30.24 18.42
N VAL A 683 -20.49 -30.87 17.83
CA VAL A 683 -21.80 -30.25 17.56
C VAL A 683 -22.86 -30.93 18.38
N ASP A 684 -23.56 -30.13 19.17
CA ASP A 684 -24.80 -30.56 19.80
C ASP A 684 -25.89 -30.56 18.74
N ALA A 685 -26.52 -31.69 18.52
CA ALA A 685 -27.56 -31.85 17.53
C ALA A 685 -28.90 -32.10 18.26
N PRO A 686 -29.94 -31.33 17.94
CA PRO A 686 -31.27 -31.53 18.56
C PRO A 686 -31.91 -32.86 18.20
#